data_de5832ec39e144dcd73988a6e621f17d
#
_entry.id   de5832ec39e144dcd73988a6e621f17d
#
_cell.length_a   1.000
_cell.length_b   1.000
_cell.length_c   1.000
_cell.angle_alpha   90.00
_cell.angle_beta   90.00
_cell.angle_gamma   90.00
#
_symmetry.space_group_name_H-M   'P 1'
#
loop_
_entity.id
_entity.type
_entity.pdbx_description
1 polymer ?
#
loop_
_entity_poly.entity_id
_entity_poly.type
_entity_poly.pdbx_seq_one_letter_code
_entity_poly.pdbx_strand_id
1 'polypeptide(L)'
;MHASYEMQKIQHDAERLQAGQAVFDSAPLQKLLEARDNNERVDVLRDIRTHLLPGLDDVSIYLRDIRSAVVAAVEASRTVPVKAREGILGAYRGEKPSDVLKEGLEILDPIRYGYVDEAFDALLTLWEGATDSADKEAIERSIALIARYSIPVWEQAGAGIQVALTGELLKLTPEQRQPLRPIVLEICRATLTTEMGHSEASSFDTITFSRGTVKPHDTLVVARTNAIELGLEALDASKTSGEWRQTWNALWSGTSSVSRTDRDVGLAKMQLQLMQSLCNIAAERRARIPYDILQEIEEDIYWAHRRFGRTEQSARSEDVNAEIDKTRAALVACRDHLNLDERYVTYKTLVGFRTVFVEEWDQEIEIADKEKMRGDRMETYAATVGPETRDYWLSVISQCAETESDDLATFPPLTRFFNRISRLQPTITLDILLSGGKALERFAPSFFPVLLSTAAREDALAAMNSWLPDRDAGSLGRALFLCEEPLTNLIAQTGAQVIATKDIVGCYEIAHAALRHGTCENSLWATVLTPALTTLTELGNGAFAASYLLGDEHEPKLALLPETTVKALLDNFVCRSQLGYAEEKKLTYLVPRHEALIWAMLEKRLAKAATKHHEDRYEAVPETWHGLEKKLRTNVVAVYRRLSSLADPVRNWDKAKFIAKMYQDCEDTFIAGMLNVVREDGAEAVPFACEVLRHFDGNPRVFPVCQAMVEVAPENEDVVFRIRAVIEETGVTTGEFGRAQALEAKAVQLQPWVEHQNPKVQRFARIFIDDLEKSGLDERRRGAQRREIRKRDFDDPE
;
A
#
# COMPACT_ATOMS: atom_id res chain seq x y z
N MET A 1 -18.16 -3.94 43.47
CA MET A 1 -18.08 -4.70 42.22
C MET A 1 -17.00 -5.78 42.29
N HIS A 2 -15.75 -5.49 42.59
CA HIS A 2 -14.66 -6.47 42.61
C HIS A 2 -14.93 -7.71 43.50
N ALA A 3 -15.38 -7.50 44.73
CA ALA A 3 -15.70 -8.60 45.66
C ALA A 3 -16.85 -9.50 45.17
N SER A 4 -17.81 -8.94 44.44
CA SER A 4 -18.91 -9.70 43.83
C SER A 4 -18.45 -10.57 42.66
N TYR A 5 -17.51 -10.08 41.87
CA TYR A 5 -16.90 -10.78 40.74
C TYR A 5 -16.06 -11.99 41.20
N GLU A 6 -15.19 -11.80 42.20
CA GLU A 6 -14.40 -12.90 42.75
C GLU A 6 -15.26 -13.99 43.38
N MET A 7 -16.37 -13.62 44.06
CA MET A 7 -17.31 -14.57 44.58
C MET A 7 -18.03 -15.37 43.51
N GLN A 8 -18.39 -14.74 42.38
CA GLN A 8 -18.97 -15.42 41.21
C GLN A 8 -18.01 -16.43 40.60
N LYS A 9 -16.73 -16.10 40.48
CA LYS A 9 -15.70 -17.03 40.00
C LYS A 9 -15.57 -18.24 40.92
N ILE A 10 -15.46 -18.01 42.22
CA ILE A 10 -15.35 -19.10 43.21
C ILE A 10 -16.57 -20.02 43.14
N GLN A 11 -17.75 -19.45 43.01
CA GLN A 11 -19.00 -20.24 42.91
C GLN A 11 -19.01 -21.03 41.58
N HIS A 12 -18.67 -20.43 40.46
CA HIS A 12 -18.60 -21.08 39.16
C HIS A 12 -17.58 -22.23 39.16
N ASP A 13 -16.37 -21.99 39.68
CA ASP A 13 -15.34 -23.02 39.77
C ASP A 13 -15.77 -24.18 40.66
N ALA A 14 -16.48 -23.90 41.78
CA ALA A 14 -17.05 -24.93 42.66
C ALA A 14 -18.14 -25.75 41.95
N GLU A 15 -19.00 -25.13 41.17
CA GLU A 15 -20.05 -25.81 40.39
C GLU A 15 -19.43 -26.71 39.30
N ARG A 16 -18.38 -26.24 38.60
CA ARG A 16 -17.65 -27.05 37.60
C ARG A 16 -16.94 -28.25 38.21
N LEU A 17 -16.26 -28.08 39.33
CA LEU A 17 -15.64 -29.17 40.08
C LEU A 17 -16.67 -30.23 40.52
N GLN A 18 -17.87 -29.79 40.97
CA GLN A 18 -18.94 -30.72 41.31
C GLN A 18 -19.49 -31.47 40.09
N ALA A 19 -19.49 -30.83 38.93
CA ALA A 19 -19.90 -31.44 37.66
C ALA A 19 -18.80 -32.31 37.01
N GLY A 20 -17.63 -32.40 37.62
CA GLY A 20 -16.47 -33.14 37.04
C GLY A 20 -15.85 -32.47 35.82
N GLN A 21 -16.09 -31.18 35.65
CA GLN A 21 -15.55 -30.39 34.57
C GLN A 21 -14.22 -29.72 34.96
N ALA A 22 -13.40 -29.35 33.98
CA ALA A 22 -12.15 -28.63 34.20
C ALA A 22 -12.42 -27.21 34.72
N VAL A 23 -11.65 -26.75 35.70
CA VAL A 23 -11.65 -25.38 36.21
C VAL A 23 -10.73 -24.54 35.37
N PHE A 24 -11.02 -23.23 35.25
CA PHE A 24 -10.19 -22.30 34.52
C PHE A 24 -8.75 -22.27 35.06
N ASP A 25 -7.79 -22.56 34.20
CA ASP A 25 -6.38 -22.46 34.54
C ASP A 25 -5.86 -21.04 34.29
N SER A 26 -5.68 -20.28 35.38
CA SER A 26 -5.12 -18.92 35.33
C SER A 26 -3.60 -18.88 35.19
N ALA A 27 -2.90 -20.03 35.22
CA ALA A 27 -1.43 -20.07 35.13
C ALA A 27 -0.86 -19.40 33.85
N PRO A 28 -1.45 -19.55 32.64
CA PRO A 28 -1.00 -18.82 31.45
C PRO A 28 -1.10 -17.30 31.61
N LEU A 29 -2.13 -16.77 32.28
CA LEU A 29 -2.26 -15.32 32.50
C LEU A 29 -1.21 -14.81 33.51
N GLN A 30 -0.92 -15.58 34.55
CA GLN A 30 0.17 -15.24 35.47
C GLN A 30 1.52 -15.26 34.77
N LYS A 31 1.79 -16.29 33.97
CA LYS A 31 3.00 -16.40 33.15
C LYS A 31 3.15 -15.20 32.19
N LEU A 32 2.05 -14.70 31.62
CA LEU A 32 2.05 -13.51 30.77
C LEU A 32 2.47 -12.25 31.56
N LEU A 33 1.96 -12.08 32.76
CA LEU A 33 2.30 -10.94 33.62
C LEU A 33 3.74 -10.99 34.17
N GLU A 34 4.29 -12.19 34.35
CA GLU A 34 5.67 -12.42 34.80
C GLU A 34 6.70 -12.42 33.68
N ALA A 35 6.28 -12.38 32.39
CA ALA A 35 7.15 -12.41 31.23
C ALA A 35 8.15 -11.23 31.22
N ARG A 36 9.44 -11.54 31.04
CA ARG A 36 10.55 -10.60 31.19
C ARG A 36 10.87 -9.81 29.93
N ASP A 37 10.59 -10.37 28.78
CA ASP A 37 10.86 -9.76 27.47
C ASP A 37 9.70 -9.99 26.50
N ASN A 38 9.76 -9.31 25.33
CA ASN A 38 8.69 -9.38 24.34
C ASN A 38 8.59 -10.73 23.63
N ASN A 39 9.70 -11.48 23.54
CA ASN A 39 9.67 -12.82 22.97
C ASN A 39 8.84 -13.77 23.85
N GLU A 40 9.06 -13.72 25.17
CA GLU A 40 8.26 -14.51 26.14
C GLU A 40 6.79 -14.10 26.10
N ARG A 41 6.49 -12.79 26.00
CA ARG A 41 5.09 -12.31 25.93
C ARG A 41 4.37 -12.83 24.70
N VAL A 42 4.99 -12.74 23.54
CA VAL A 42 4.40 -13.23 22.28
C VAL A 42 4.17 -14.74 22.33
N ASP A 43 5.12 -15.51 22.85
CA ASP A 43 4.97 -16.96 22.98
C ASP A 43 3.81 -17.32 23.90
N VAL A 44 3.68 -16.65 25.06
CA VAL A 44 2.57 -16.90 26.02
C VAL A 44 1.22 -16.43 25.44
N LEU A 45 1.18 -15.29 24.72
CA LEU A 45 -0.05 -14.84 24.06
C LEU A 45 -0.52 -15.85 22.99
N ARG A 46 0.40 -16.44 22.22
CA ARG A 46 0.09 -17.50 21.28
C ARG A 46 -0.45 -18.76 21.97
N ASP A 47 0.16 -19.13 23.09
CA ASP A 47 -0.33 -20.26 23.92
C ASP A 47 -1.76 -19.98 24.42
N ILE A 48 -2.03 -18.79 24.96
CA ILE A 48 -3.38 -18.37 25.40
C ILE A 48 -4.37 -18.47 24.24
N ARG A 49 -4.03 -17.91 23.08
CA ARG A 49 -4.90 -17.95 21.89
C ARG A 49 -5.19 -19.38 21.43
N THR A 50 -4.17 -20.24 21.42
CA THR A 50 -4.26 -21.57 20.78
C THR A 50 -4.82 -22.62 21.72
N HIS A 51 -4.58 -22.49 23.03
CA HIS A 51 -4.88 -23.57 23.97
C HIS A 51 -5.84 -23.15 25.08
N LEU A 52 -5.80 -21.88 25.53
CA LEU A 52 -6.68 -21.43 26.62
C LEU A 52 -8.05 -21.02 26.11
N LEU A 53 -8.12 -20.16 25.07
CA LEU A 53 -9.40 -19.64 24.59
C LEU A 53 -10.33 -20.71 24.00
N PRO A 54 -9.86 -21.67 23.18
CA PRO A 54 -10.73 -22.71 22.64
C PRO A 54 -11.26 -23.69 23.71
N GLY A 55 -10.54 -23.86 24.80
CA GLY A 55 -10.94 -24.78 25.90
C GLY A 55 -11.90 -24.16 26.92
N LEU A 56 -12.42 -22.94 26.70
CA LEU A 56 -13.33 -22.26 27.60
C LEU A 56 -14.78 -22.40 27.13
N ASP A 57 -15.54 -23.27 27.76
CA ASP A 57 -17.00 -23.45 27.52
C ASP A 57 -17.82 -22.20 27.86
N ASP A 58 -17.44 -21.49 28.91
CA ASP A 58 -18.02 -20.21 29.31
C ASP A 58 -16.94 -19.18 29.61
N VAL A 59 -16.53 -18.47 28.54
CA VAL A 59 -15.48 -17.45 28.63
C VAL A 59 -15.92 -16.23 29.42
N SER A 60 -17.23 -16.00 29.56
CA SER A 60 -17.79 -14.74 30.06
C SER A 60 -17.29 -14.37 31.46
N ILE A 61 -17.12 -15.35 32.34
CA ILE A 61 -16.70 -15.12 33.72
C ILE A 61 -15.20 -14.75 33.86
N TYR A 62 -14.36 -15.09 32.88
CA TYR A 62 -12.91 -14.82 32.92
C TYR A 62 -12.48 -13.68 32.02
N LEU A 63 -13.40 -13.08 31.28
CA LEU A 63 -13.09 -12.06 30.28
C LEU A 63 -12.32 -10.87 30.84
N ARG A 64 -12.66 -10.46 32.05
CA ARG A 64 -11.99 -9.35 32.73
C ARG A 64 -10.52 -9.67 33.05
N ASP A 65 -10.23 -10.87 33.50
CA ASP A 65 -8.85 -11.29 33.83
C ASP A 65 -8.01 -11.39 32.56
N ILE A 66 -8.55 -11.97 31.49
CA ILE A 66 -7.90 -12.08 30.22
C ILE A 66 -7.56 -10.69 29.64
N ARG A 67 -8.55 -9.78 29.62
CA ARG A 67 -8.35 -8.40 29.15
C ARG A 67 -7.30 -7.66 29.96
N SER A 68 -7.41 -7.73 31.30
CA SER A 68 -6.46 -7.06 32.18
C SER A 68 -5.02 -7.57 31.99
N ALA A 69 -4.86 -8.88 31.86
CA ALA A 69 -3.53 -9.47 31.60
C ALA A 69 -2.97 -9.07 30.22
N VAL A 70 -3.79 -9.07 29.17
CA VAL A 70 -3.36 -8.66 27.82
C VAL A 70 -2.98 -7.19 27.80
N VAL A 71 -3.80 -6.28 28.35
CA VAL A 71 -3.50 -4.85 28.43
C VAL A 71 -2.21 -4.61 29.19
N ALA A 72 -2.04 -5.22 30.37
CA ALA A 72 -0.82 -5.07 31.17
C ALA A 72 0.43 -5.59 30.42
N ALA A 73 0.32 -6.69 29.70
CA ALA A 73 1.42 -7.25 28.91
C ALA A 73 1.83 -6.34 27.75
N VAL A 74 0.85 -5.77 27.03
CA VAL A 74 1.12 -4.80 25.94
C VAL A 74 1.76 -3.53 26.48
N GLU A 75 1.26 -2.97 27.58
CA GLU A 75 1.85 -1.78 28.19
C GLU A 75 3.28 -2.05 28.70
N ALA A 76 3.50 -3.17 29.37
CA ALA A 76 4.83 -3.56 29.83
C ALA A 76 5.81 -3.74 28.65
N SER A 77 5.34 -4.20 27.49
CA SER A 77 6.16 -4.41 26.29
C SER A 77 6.84 -3.14 25.78
N ARG A 78 6.20 -1.98 25.98
CA ARG A 78 6.66 -0.67 25.48
C ARG A 78 7.90 -0.17 26.19
N THR A 79 8.16 -0.66 27.39
CA THR A 79 9.30 -0.23 28.23
C THR A 79 10.49 -1.18 28.15
N VAL A 80 10.34 -2.32 27.47
CA VAL A 80 11.37 -3.36 27.40
C VAL A 80 12.13 -3.27 26.08
N PRO A 81 13.51 -3.28 26.10
CA PRO A 81 14.27 -3.27 24.87
C PRO A 81 14.07 -4.54 24.07
N VAL A 82 14.08 -4.41 22.74
CA VAL A 82 13.99 -5.54 21.82
C VAL A 82 15.22 -6.43 21.98
N LYS A 83 15.03 -7.68 22.33
CA LYS A 83 16.09 -8.67 22.55
C LYS A 83 16.06 -9.70 21.42
N ALA A 84 17.23 -9.87 20.76
CA ALA A 84 17.34 -10.90 19.71
C ALA A 84 16.93 -12.27 20.23
N ARG A 85 16.27 -13.04 19.35
CA ARG A 85 15.87 -14.42 19.65
C ARG A 85 16.96 -15.38 19.14
N GLU A 86 17.47 -16.23 20.01
CA GLU A 86 18.40 -17.29 19.60
C GLU A 86 17.64 -18.48 19.04
N GLY A 87 18.03 -18.97 17.89
CA GLY A 87 17.48 -20.17 17.25
C GLY A 87 18.56 -21.09 16.72
N ILE A 88 18.16 -22.24 16.24
CA ILE A 88 19.07 -23.30 15.74
C ILE A 88 19.96 -22.81 14.58
N LEU A 89 19.49 -21.86 13.79
CA LEU A 89 20.20 -21.29 12.63
C LEU A 89 20.89 -19.95 12.93
N GLY A 90 21.00 -19.54 14.21
CA GLY A 90 21.58 -18.27 14.62
C GLY A 90 20.59 -17.32 15.26
N ALA A 91 21.01 -16.08 15.49
CA ALA A 91 20.16 -15.06 16.10
C ALA A 91 19.15 -14.51 15.09
N TYR A 92 17.89 -14.48 15.48
CA TYR A 92 16.80 -13.86 14.74
C TYR A 92 16.44 -12.51 15.35
N ARG A 93 15.72 -11.68 14.58
CA ARG A 93 15.13 -10.45 15.11
C ARG A 93 14.21 -10.79 16.30
N GLY A 94 14.35 -10.03 17.40
CA GLY A 94 13.46 -10.13 18.54
C GLY A 94 12.10 -9.44 18.28
N GLU A 95 11.10 -9.87 19.05
CA GLU A 95 9.74 -9.32 18.98
C GLU A 95 9.70 -7.87 19.49
N LYS A 96 8.98 -7.01 18.78
CA LYS A 96 8.76 -5.60 19.12
C LYS A 96 7.49 -5.42 19.96
N PRO A 97 7.26 -4.25 20.56
CA PRO A 97 5.99 -3.92 21.18
C PRO A 97 4.78 -4.09 20.26
N SER A 98 4.92 -3.74 18.98
CA SER A 98 3.87 -3.92 17.95
C SER A 98 3.51 -5.40 17.71
N ASP A 99 4.47 -6.32 17.85
CA ASP A 99 4.23 -7.76 17.72
C ASP A 99 3.40 -8.27 18.94
N VAL A 100 3.72 -7.77 20.15
CA VAL A 100 2.94 -8.07 21.35
C VAL A 100 1.52 -7.50 21.28
N LEU A 101 1.37 -6.26 20.78
CA LEU A 101 0.06 -5.66 20.54
C LEU A 101 -0.76 -6.48 19.56
N LYS A 102 -0.15 -6.90 18.45
CA LYS A 102 -0.84 -7.71 17.43
C LYS A 102 -1.41 -9.00 18.01
N GLU A 103 -0.58 -9.79 18.72
CA GLU A 103 -1.03 -11.03 19.35
C GLU A 103 -2.08 -10.75 20.45
N GLY A 104 -1.94 -9.63 21.18
CA GLY A 104 -2.94 -9.20 22.15
C GLY A 104 -4.31 -8.90 21.52
N LEU A 105 -4.33 -8.19 20.39
CA LEU A 105 -5.57 -7.91 19.65
C LEU A 105 -6.21 -9.19 19.08
N GLU A 106 -5.42 -10.18 18.64
CA GLU A 106 -5.93 -11.48 18.20
C GLU A 106 -6.61 -12.28 19.34
N ILE A 107 -6.29 -11.96 20.60
CA ILE A 107 -7.01 -12.51 21.77
C ILE A 107 -8.26 -11.69 22.12
N LEU A 108 -8.17 -10.36 22.05
CA LEU A 108 -9.26 -9.47 22.43
C LEU A 108 -10.41 -9.49 21.41
N ASP A 109 -10.13 -9.64 20.14
CA ASP A 109 -11.13 -9.61 19.07
C ASP A 109 -12.20 -10.73 19.17
N PRO A 110 -11.88 -12.00 19.41
CA PRO A 110 -12.89 -13.05 19.62
C PRO A 110 -13.83 -12.79 20.80
N ILE A 111 -13.31 -12.17 21.87
CA ILE A 111 -14.06 -11.93 23.11
C ILE A 111 -14.69 -10.52 23.19
N ARG A 112 -14.71 -9.77 22.11
CA ARG A 112 -15.10 -8.35 22.06
C ARG A 112 -16.54 -8.04 22.47
N TYR A 113 -17.46 -9.01 22.32
CA TYR A 113 -18.88 -8.78 22.60
C TYR A 113 -19.30 -9.04 24.06
N GLY A 114 -18.48 -9.69 24.85
CA GLY A 114 -18.75 -9.86 26.27
C GLY A 114 -18.34 -8.61 27.08
N TYR A 115 -19.25 -8.00 27.81
CA TYR A 115 -19.02 -6.75 28.60
C TYR A 115 -18.39 -5.67 27.70
N VAL A 116 -19.19 -5.15 26.77
CA VAL A 116 -18.73 -4.24 25.67
C VAL A 116 -18.07 -2.97 26.20
N ASP A 117 -18.55 -2.42 27.30
CA ASP A 117 -17.97 -1.29 28.02
C ASP A 117 -16.52 -1.58 28.47
N GLU A 118 -16.30 -2.73 29.13
CA GLU A 118 -14.95 -3.14 29.56
C GLU A 118 -14.03 -3.48 28.36
N ALA A 119 -14.59 -4.04 27.28
CA ALA A 119 -13.82 -4.28 26.05
C ALA A 119 -13.39 -2.97 25.37
N PHE A 120 -14.28 -1.99 25.36
CA PHE A 120 -13.97 -0.67 24.84
C PHE A 120 -12.91 0.06 25.68
N ASP A 121 -13.05 0.04 27.01
CA ASP A 121 -12.10 0.65 27.94
C ASP A 121 -10.70 0.04 27.80
N ALA A 122 -10.62 -1.30 27.65
CA ALA A 122 -9.34 -1.98 27.42
C ALA A 122 -8.66 -1.51 26.12
N LEU A 123 -9.40 -1.43 25.02
CA LEU A 123 -8.86 -0.96 23.74
C LEU A 123 -8.52 0.54 23.80
N LEU A 124 -9.31 1.35 24.51
CA LEU A 124 -9.03 2.77 24.69
C LEU A 124 -7.72 2.98 25.46
N THR A 125 -7.51 2.22 26.54
CA THR A 125 -6.24 2.22 27.29
C THR A 125 -5.04 1.90 26.38
N LEU A 126 -5.16 0.87 25.54
CA LEU A 126 -4.11 0.50 24.58
C LEU A 126 -3.85 1.61 23.57
N TRP A 127 -4.90 2.29 23.09
CA TRP A 127 -4.81 3.36 22.11
C TRP A 127 -4.14 4.62 22.69
N GLU A 128 -4.50 5.02 23.90
CA GLU A 128 -3.89 6.15 24.60
C GLU A 128 -2.39 5.94 24.84
N GLY A 129 -2.00 4.72 25.19
CA GLY A 129 -0.61 4.36 25.39
C GLY A 129 0.19 4.18 24.07
N ALA A 130 -0.44 4.02 22.91
CA ALA A 130 0.24 3.82 21.64
C ALA A 130 0.85 5.14 21.12
N THR A 131 2.13 5.10 20.72
CA THR A 131 2.86 6.25 20.16
C THR A 131 3.04 6.12 18.64
N ASP A 132 3.00 4.91 18.10
CA ASP A 132 3.12 4.63 16.67
C ASP A 132 1.74 4.73 15.99
N SER A 133 1.71 5.32 14.79
CA SER A 133 0.46 5.48 14.03
C SER A 133 -0.12 4.14 13.57
N ALA A 134 0.72 3.19 13.19
CA ALA A 134 0.28 1.87 12.74
C ALA A 134 -0.34 1.06 13.88
N ASP A 135 0.19 1.18 15.11
CA ASP A 135 -0.37 0.58 16.31
C ASP A 135 -1.75 1.19 16.62
N LYS A 136 -1.87 2.54 16.54
CA LYS A 136 -3.17 3.22 16.71
C LYS A 136 -4.21 2.76 15.70
N GLU A 137 -3.85 2.71 14.44
CA GLU A 137 -4.74 2.22 13.37
C GLU A 137 -5.16 0.75 13.58
N ALA A 138 -4.29 -0.09 14.13
CA ALA A 138 -4.65 -1.48 14.46
C ALA A 138 -5.70 -1.53 15.55
N ILE A 139 -5.54 -0.73 16.62
CA ILE A 139 -6.51 -0.65 17.71
C ILE A 139 -7.84 -0.04 17.25
N GLU A 140 -7.80 1.03 16.45
CA GLU A 140 -8.99 1.64 15.84
C GLU A 140 -9.79 0.63 15.02
N ARG A 141 -9.12 -0.25 14.28
CA ARG A 141 -9.77 -1.37 13.55
C ARG A 141 -10.45 -2.35 14.49
N SER A 142 -9.83 -2.72 15.61
CA SER A 142 -10.45 -3.59 16.62
C SER A 142 -11.67 -2.94 17.26
N ILE A 143 -11.62 -1.62 17.56
CA ILE A 143 -12.78 -0.85 18.03
C ILE A 143 -13.89 -0.84 16.98
N ALA A 144 -13.55 -0.61 15.70
CA ALA A 144 -14.50 -0.67 14.60
C ALA A 144 -15.15 -2.07 14.47
N LEU A 145 -14.40 -3.15 14.75
CA LEU A 145 -14.95 -4.51 14.76
C LEU A 145 -16.00 -4.72 15.85
N ILE A 146 -15.86 -4.11 17.04
CA ILE A 146 -16.91 -4.14 18.07
C ILE A 146 -18.17 -3.42 17.58
N ALA A 147 -17.99 -2.26 16.95
CA ALA A 147 -19.10 -1.42 16.48
C ALA A 147 -19.83 -1.97 15.23
N ARG A 148 -19.23 -2.90 14.48
CA ARG A 148 -19.86 -3.50 13.30
C ARG A 148 -21.01 -4.43 13.66
N TYR A 149 -22.04 -4.46 12.80
CA TYR A 149 -23.13 -5.40 12.97
C TYR A 149 -22.69 -6.81 12.56
N SER A 150 -22.97 -7.77 13.46
CA SER A 150 -22.78 -9.21 13.26
C SER A 150 -24.13 -9.90 13.27
N ILE A 151 -24.39 -10.81 12.35
CA ILE A 151 -25.70 -11.49 12.24
C ILE A 151 -26.07 -12.20 13.55
N PRO A 152 -25.22 -13.04 14.18
CA PRO A 152 -25.58 -13.72 15.42
C PRO A 152 -25.87 -12.76 16.58
N VAL A 153 -25.11 -11.67 16.69
CA VAL A 153 -25.28 -10.66 17.75
C VAL A 153 -26.54 -9.84 17.49
N TRP A 154 -26.83 -9.51 16.24
CA TRP A 154 -28.03 -8.79 15.86
C TRP A 154 -29.31 -9.54 16.21
N GLU A 155 -29.35 -10.84 16.00
CA GLU A 155 -30.50 -11.69 16.33
C GLU A 155 -30.78 -11.73 17.82
N GLN A 156 -29.76 -11.55 18.67
CA GLN A 156 -29.89 -11.58 20.14
C GLN A 156 -30.17 -10.21 20.74
N ALA A 157 -29.49 -9.16 20.27
CA ALA A 157 -29.43 -7.86 20.93
C ALA A 157 -29.79 -6.66 20.04
N GLY A 158 -30.11 -6.87 18.76
CA GLY A 158 -30.31 -5.77 17.82
C GLY A 158 -29.06 -4.88 17.72
N ALA A 159 -29.22 -3.57 17.88
CA ALA A 159 -28.13 -2.59 17.93
C ALA A 159 -27.67 -2.27 19.37
N GLY A 160 -27.89 -3.16 20.34
CA GLY A 160 -27.58 -2.91 21.75
C GLY A 160 -26.10 -2.58 21.99
N ILE A 161 -25.19 -3.22 21.26
CA ILE A 161 -23.75 -2.95 21.33
C ILE A 161 -23.43 -1.53 20.86
N GLN A 162 -24.00 -1.11 19.74
CA GLN A 162 -23.80 0.22 19.20
C GLN A 162 -24.39 1.31 20.11
N VAL A 163 -25.54 1.03 20.77
CA VAL A 163 -26.10 1.92 21.78
C VAL A 163 -25.15 2.05 22.99
N ALA A 164 -24.57 0.94 23.46
CA ALA A 164 -23.60 0.98 24.55
C ALA A 164 -22.37 1.82 24.18
N LEU A 165 -21.71 1.53 23.05
CA LEU A 165 -20.51 2.25 22.61
C LEU A 165 -20.75 3.76 22.40
N THR A 166 -21.80 4.11 21.69
CA THR A 166 -22.15 5.52 21.48
C THR A 166 -22.57 6.20 22.78
N GLY A 167 -23.22 5.47 23.68
CA GLY A 167 -23.56 5.96 24.99
C GLY A 167 -22.35 6.22 25.89
N GLU A 168 -21.31 5.37 25.87
CA GLU A 168 -20.06 5.63 26.58
C GLU A 168 -19.38 6.89 26.07
N LEU A 169 -19.31 7.08 24.76
CA LEU A 169 -18.77 8.30 24.17
C LEU A 169 -19.56 9.56 24.56
N LEU A 170 -20.90 9.48 24.63
CA LEU A 170 -21.73 10.63 24.99
C LEU A 170 -21.64 11.00 26.48
N LYS A 171 -21.17 10.11 27.38
CA LYS A 171 -20.86 10.43 28.76
C LYS A 171 -19.65 11.34 28.94
N LEU A 172 -18.71 11.31 27.96
CA LEU A 172 -17.55 12.18 27.92
C LEU A 172 -17.96 13.61 27.54
N THR A 173 -17.20 14.61 28.00
CA THR A 173 -17.41 15.99 27.51
C THR A 173 -16.87 16.17 26.09
N PRO A 174 -17.28 17.21 25.33
CA PRO A 174 -16.73 17.49 24.02
C PRO A 174 -15.20 17.62 24.00
N GLU A 175 -14.62 18.21 25.05
CA GLU A 175 -13.17 18.38 25.19
C GLU A 175 -12.46 17.03 25.39
N GLN A 176 -13.08 16.09 26.09
CA GLN A 176 -12.57 14.72 26.27
C GLN A 176 -12.68 13.89 24.98
N ARG A 177 -13.73 14.12 24.18
CA ARG A 177 -13.91 13.44 22.88
C ARG A 177 -12.97 13.92 21.78
N GLN A 178 -12.52 15.18 21.85
CA GLN A 178 -11.69 15.77 20.81
C GLN A 178 -10.40 14.96 20.51
N PRO A 179 -9.57 14.54 21.49
CA PRO A 179 -8.41 13.69 21.22
C PRO A 179 -8.81 12.29 20.71
N LEU A 180 -10.02 11.81 21.02
CA LEU A 180 -10.55 10.52 20.59
C LEU A 180 -11.26 10.57 19.24
N ARG A 181 -11.17 11.70 18.49
CA ARG A 181 -11.86 11.90 17.23
C ARG A 181 -11.73 10.71 16.24
N PRO A 182 -10.56 10.07 16.02
CA PRO A 182 -10.47 8.92 15.12
C PRO A 182 -11.38 7.78 15.55
N ILE A 183 -11.40 7.47 16.86
CA ILE A 183 -12.25 6.43 17.44
C ILE A 183 -13.73 6.78 17.31
N VAL A 184 -14.10 8.03 17.62
CA VAL A 184 -15.49 8.53 17.50
C VAL A 184 -15.97 8.33 16.05
N LEU A 185 -15.17 8.70 15.06
CA LEU A 185 -15.55 8.59 13.65
C LEU A 185 -15.63 7.15 13.17
N GLU A 186 -14.76 6.24 13.65
CA GLU A 186 -14.86 4.82 13.31
C GLU A 186 -16.13 4.18 13.92
N ILE A 187 -16.45 4.50 15.16
CA ILE A 187 -17.70 4.04 15.79
C ILE A 187 -18.93 4.61 15.06
N CYS A 188 -18.93 5.91 14.71
CA CYS A 188 -20.00 6.51 13.93
C CYS A 188 -20.17 5.82 12.58
N ARG A 189 -19.10 5.60 11.83
CA ARG A 189 -19.11 4.92 10.53
C ARG A 189 -19.67 3.51 10.64
N ALA A 190 -19.18 2.72 11.59
CA ALA A 190 -19.63 1.37 11.81
C ALA A 190 -21.11 1.28 12.24
N THR A 191 -21.57 2.21 13.11
CA THR A 191 -22.97 2.30 13.58
C THR A 191 -23.93 2.77 12.48
N LEU A 192 -23.47 3.67 11.60
CA LEU A 192 -24.30 4.20 10.53
C LEU A 192 -24.39 3.28 9.32
N THR A 193 -23.49 2.29 9.18
CA THR A 193 -23.60 1.26 8.13
C THR A 193 -24.90 0.45 8.30
N THR A 194 -25.38 -0.15 7.22
CA THR A 194 -26.58 -0.99 7.23
C THR A 194 -26.26 -2.45 6.96
N GLU A 195 -25.00 -2.78 6.75
CA GLU A 195 -24.58 -4.13 6.41
C GLU A 195 -24.21 -4.95 7.63
N MET A 196 -24.61 -6.21 7.59
CA MET A 196 -24.18 -7.24 8.54
C MET A 196 -23.41 -8.32 7.80
N GLY A 197 -22.39 -8.87 8.43
CA GLY A 197 -21.61 -9.98 7.91
C GLY A 197 -21.41 -11.05 8.96
N HIS A 198 -21.27 -12.28 8.51
CA HIS A 198 -20.83 -13.41 9.31
C HIS A 198 -20.04 -14.37 8.42
N SER A 199 -18.99 -14.97 8.98
CA SER A 199 -18.24 -16.03 8.31
C SER A 199 -18.08 -17.19 9.29
N GLU A 200 -18.38 -18.38 8.83
CA GLU A 200 -18.31 -19.59 9.64
C GLU A 200 -17.76 -20.72 8.79
N ALA A 201 -16.92 -21.56 9.36
CA ALA A 201 -16.51 -22.80 8.71
C ALA A 201 -17.68 -23.78 8.76
N SER A 202 -18.26 -24.07 7.59
CA SER A 202 -19.42 -25.00 7.47
C SER A 202 -19.00 -26.45 7.29
N SER A 203 -17.75 -26.69 6.92
CA SER A 203 -17.05 -27.97 6.90
C SER A 203 -15.54 -27.76 6.98
N PHE A 204 -14.76 -28.83 7.17
CA PHE A 204 -13.28 -28.72 7.26
C PHE A 204 -12.62 -28.12 6.01
N ASP A 205 -13.32 -28.04 4.90
CA ASP A 205 -12.85 -27.50 3.62
C ASP A 205 -13.73 -26.37 3.05
N THR A 206 -14.75 -25.93 3.79
CA THR A 206 -15.70 -24.94 3.30
C THR A 206 -15.95 -23.85 4.33
N ILE A 207 -15.80 -22.58 3.89
CA ILE A 207 -16.14 -21.40 4.68
C ILE A 207 -17.40 -20.78 4.08
N THR A 208 -18.43 -20.60 4.89
CA THR A 208 -19.67 -19.93 4.49
C THR A 208 -19.63 -18.48 4.90
N PHE A 209 -19.86 -17.59 3.93
CA PHE A 209 -20.02 -16.15 4.16
C PHE A 209 -21.49 -15.78 4.08
N SER A 210 -22.03 -15.28 5.17
CA SER A 210 -23.39 -14.76 5.22
C SER A 210 -23.37 -13.23 5.21
N ARG A 211 -24.26 -12.63 4.43
CA ARG A 211 -24.44 -11.17 4.37
C ARG A 211 -25.91 -10.83 4.54
N GLY A 212 -26.17 -9.79 5.30
CA GLY A 212 -27.52 -9.28 5.54
C GLY A 212 -27.52 -7.77 5.70
N THR A 213 -28.70 -7.22 5.92
CA THR A 213 -28.88 -5.81 6.26
C THR A 213 -29.60 -5.69 7.60
N VAL A 214 -29.25 -4.67 8.38
CA VAL A 214 -29.97 -4.35 9.60
C VAL A 214 -31.44 -4.06 9.30
N LYS A 215 -32.33 -4.38 10.24
CA LYS A 215 -33.76 -4.10 10.13
C LYS A 215 -34.12 -2.95 11.08
N PRO A 216 -35.19 -2.17 10.80
CA PRO A 216 -35.67 -1.17 11.73
C PRO A 216 -35.96 -1.81 13.09
N HIS A 217 -35.37 -1.22 14.12
CA HIS A 217 -35.56 -1.63 15.52
C HIS A 217 -35.33 -0.40 16.40
N ASP A 218 -35.99 -0.32 17.56
CA ASP A 218 -35.87 0.84 18.45
C ASP A 218 -34.40 1.12 18.85
N THR A 219 -33.65 0.07 19.14
CA THR A 219 -32.21 0.22 19.47
C THR A 219 -31.41 0.75 18.29
N LEU A 220 -31.76 0.41 17.05
CA LEU A 220 -31.09 0.97 15.85
C LEU A 220 -31.34 2.48 15.72
N VAL A 221 -32.56 2.94 15.98
CA VAL A 221 -32.91 4.36 15.96
C VAL A 221 -32.05 5.11 16.98
N VAL A 222 -31.97 4.61 18.22
CA VAL A 222 -31.17 5.21 19.29
C VAL A 222 -29.68 5.24 18.90
N ALA A 223 -29.11 4.10 18.46
CA ALA A 223 -27.71 4.02 18.07
C ALA A 223 -27.35 5.01 16.95
N ARG A 224 -28.18 5.09 15.90
CA ARG A 224 -27.96 6.02 14.77
C ARG A 224 -28.13 7.49 15.19
N THR A 225 -29.09 7.80 16.05
CA THR A 225 -29.25 9.16 16.58
C THR A 225 -28.00 9.60 17.35
N ASN A 226 -27.52 8.76 18.25
CA ASN A 226 -26.29 9.01 19.00
C ASN A 226 -25.07 9.19 18.10
N ALA A 227 -24.92 8.31 17.09
CA ALA A 227 -23.79 8.41 16.14
C ALA A 227 -23.85 9.67 15.27
N ILE A 228 -25.06 10.11 14.87
CA ILE A 228 -25.25 11.36 14.13
C ILE A 228 -24.90 12.56 15.03
N GLU A 229 -25.34 12.57 16.29
CA GLU A 229 -25.02 13.64 17.26
C GLU A 229 -23.49 13.76 17.43
N LEU A 230 -22.82 12.66 17.73
CA LEU A 230 -21.34 12.61 17.82
C LEU A 230 -20.64 13.07 16.55
N GLY A 231 -21.11 12.62 15.38
CA GLY A 231 -20.57 13.03 14.10
C GLY A 231 -20.78 14.51 13.79
N LEU A 232 -21.92 15.09 14.12
CA LEU A 232 -22.20 16.53 13.95
C LEU A 232 -21.36 17.39 14.90
N GLU A 233 -21.18 16.96 16.14
CA GLU A 233 -20.25 17.63 17.06
C GLU A 233 -18.82 17.62 16.51
N ALA A 234 -18.36 16.46 16.01
CA ALA A 234 -17.05 16.34 15.36
C ALA A 234 -16.93 17.21 14.10
N LEU A 235 -18.02 17.36 13.33
CA LEU A 235 -18.09 18.24 12.16
C LEU A 235 -17.92 19.70 12.55
N ASP A 236 -18.61 20.15 13.60
CA ASP A 236 -18.54 21.53 14.11
C ASP A 236 -17.17 21.86 14.71
N ALA A 237 -16.46 20.88 15.25
CA ALA A 237 -15.12 21.01 15.76
C ALA A 237 -14.02 20.98 14.67
N SER A 238 -14.37 20.64 13.40
CA SER A 238 -13.41 20.49 12.30
C SER A 238 -12.74 21.81 11.94
N LYS A 239 -11.41 21.79 11.78
CA LYS A 239 -10.58 22.96 11.46
C LYS A 239 -9.85 22.84 10.14
N THR A 240 -9.54 21.62 9.70
CA THR A 240 -8.78 21.32 8.48
C THR A 240 -9.66 20.63 7.44
N SER A 241 -9.30 20.70 6.15
CA SER A 241 -9.98 19.94 5.09
C SER A 241 -9.99 18.42 5.38
N GLY A 242 -8.89 17.90 5.90
CA GLY A 242 -8.80 16.48 6.28
C GLY A 242 -9.82 16.07 7.35
N GLU A 243 -9.98 16.90 8.40
CA GLU A 243 -10.98 16.67 9.45
C GLU A 243 -12.42 16.78 8.92
N TRP A 244 -12.71 17.76 8.08
CA TRP A 244 -14.00 17.90 7.41
C TRP A 244 -14.33 16.67 6.58
N ARG A 245 -13.39 16.25 5.73
CA ARG A 245 -13.51 15.07 4.85
C ARG A 245 -13.79 13.78 5.62
N GLN A 246 -13.01 13.50 6.66
CA GLN A 246 -13.18 12.29 7.47
C GLN A 246 -14.56 12.26 8.14
N THR A 247 -14.99 13.38 8.70
CA THR A 247 -16.29 13.45 9.40
C THR A 247 -17.46 13.40 8.43
N TRP A 248 -17.38 14.15 7.31
CA TRP A 248 -18.40 14.08 6.28
C TRP A 248 -18.57 12.65 5.76
N ASN A 249 -17.48 11.98 5.42
CA ASN A 249 -17.50 10.60 4.93
C ASN A 249 -18.10 9.63 5.96
N ALA A 250 -17.82 9.82 7.25
CA ALA A 250 -18.40 8.98 8.31
C ALA A 250 -19.94 9.16 8.37
N LEU A 251 -20.42 10.41 8.33
CA LEU A 251 -21.87 10.71 8.33
C LEU A 251 -22.55 10.27 7.01
N TRP A 252 -21.92 10.57 5.87
CA TRP A 252 -22.46 10.26 4.55
C TRP A 252 -22.57 8.76 4.30
N SER A 253 -21.69 7.96 4.89
CA SER A 253 -21.76 6.48 4.82
C SER A 253 -23.11 5.93 5.30
N GLY A 254 -23.80 6.62 6.20
CA GLY A 254 -25.11 6.28 6.71
C GLY A 254 -26.28 6.54 5.76
N THR A 255 -26.05 7.22 4.63
CA THR A 255 -27.11 7.59 3.66
C THR A 255 -27.35 6.54 2.60
N SER A 256 -26.46 5.54 2.46
CA SER A 256 -26.54 4.51 1.44
C SER A 256 -26.18 3.13 1.99
N SER A 257 -26.63 2.09 1.33
CA SER A 257 -26.14 0.73 1.54
C SER A 257 -25.75 0.10 0.20
N VAL A 258 -24.81 -0.84 0.24
CA VAL A 258 -24.35 -1.60 -0.92
C VAL A 258 -25.37 -2.68 -1.29
N SER A 259 -26.17 -3.15 -0.32
CA SER A 259 -27.21 -4.16 -0.56
C SER A 259 -28.58 -3.51 -0.77
N ARG A 260 -29.44 -4.20 -1.51
CA ARG A 260 -30.78 -3.74 -1.88
C ARG A 260 -31.68 -3.52 -0.64
N THR A 261 -31.41 -2.45 0.09
CA THR A 261 -32.24 -2.00 1.24
C THR A 261 -33.59 -1.45 0.83
N ASP A 262 -33.82 -1.23 -0.46
CA ASP A 262 -35.11 -0.82 -1.02
C ASP A 262 -36.28 -1.71 -0.60
N ARG A 263 -36.01 -2.89 -0.02
CA ARG A 263 -37.01 -3.81 0.50
C ARG A 263 -37.53 -3.49 1.90
N ASP A 264 -36.72 -2.76 2.70
CA ASP A 264 -37.12 -2.33 4.03
C ASP A 264 -37.43 -0.84 4.04
N VAL A 265 -38.72 -0.53 4.04
CA VAL A 265 -39.27 0.83 3.99
C VAL A 265 -38.76 1.71 5.13
N GLY A 266 -38.65 1.16 6.34
CA GLY A 266 -38.24 1.92 7.53
C GLY A 266 -36.79 2.34 7.42
N LEU A 267 -35.92 1.40 7.05
CA LEU A 267 -34.49 1.68 6.88
C LEU A 267 -34.24 2.64 5.73
N ALA A 268 -34.89 2.45 4.59
CA ALA A 268 -34.78 3.36 3.44
C ALA A 268 -35.20 4.79 3.82
N LYS A 269 -36.29 4.98 4.56
CA LYS A 269 -36.69 6.30 5.06
C LYS A 269 -35.64 6.93 5.99
N MET A 270 -35.08 6.18 6.91
CA MET A 270 -34.03 6.68 7.82
C MET A 270 -32.79 7.18 7.04
N GLN A 271 -32.38 6.45 6.00
CA GLN A 271 -31.25 6.84 5.14
C GLN A 271 -31.53 8.12 4.34
N LEU A 272 -32.71 8.20 3.73
CA LEU A 272 -33.17 9.36 2.96
C LEU A 272 -33.29 10.62 3.87
N GLN A 273 -33.83 10.47 5.06
CA GLN A 273 -33.94 11.57 6.04
C GLN A 273 -32.57 12.05 6.53
N LEU A 274 -31.63 11.14 6.76
CA LEU A 274 -30.24 11.55 7.06
C LEU A 274 -29.62 12.32 5.90
N MET A 275 -29.82 11.89 4.66
CA MET A 275 -29.31 12.59 3.49
C MET A 275 -29.89 14.02 3.38
N GLN A 276 -31.22 14.19 3.59
CA GLN A 276 -31.86 15.51 3.64
C GLN A 276 -31.26 16.39 4.74
N SER A 277 -31.06 15.82 5.93
CA SER A 277 -30.45 16.54 7.05
C SER A 277 -29.03 16.99 6.75
N LEU A 278 -28.20 16.12 6.15
CA LEU A 278 -26.82 16.47 5.75
C LEU A 278 -26.79 17.54 4.65
N CYS A 279 -27.73 17.53 3.70
CA CYS A 279 -27.86 18.59 2.71
C CYS A 279 -28.17 19.95 3.36
N ASN A 280 -29.08 20.00 4.33
CA ASN A 280 -29.39 21.22 5.06
C ASN A 280 -28.19 21.73 5.86
N ILE A 281 -27.49 20.83 6.56
CA ILE A 281 -26.26 21.12 7.32
C ILE A 281 -25.17 21.69 6.43
N ALA A 282 -24.93 21.09 5.26
CA ALA A 282 -23.95 21.58 4.29
C ALA A 282 -24.30 22.99 3.79
N ALA A 283 -25.57 23.24 3.49
CA ALA A 283 -26.07 24.56 3.10
C ALA A 283 -25.90 25.60 4.21
N GLU A 284 -26.30 25.30 5.45
CA GLU A 284 -26.19 26.21 6.60
C GLU A 284 -24.75 26.54 6.96
N ARG A 285 -23.85 25.54 6.86
CA ARG A 285 -22.43 25.69 7.23
C ARG A 285 -21.52 26.04 6.06
N ARG A 286 -22.05 26.31 4.86
CA ARG A 286 -21.28 26.54 3.62
C ARG A 286 -20.08 27.48 3.83
N ALA A 287 -20.27 28.58 4.53
CA ALA A 287 -19.22 29.59 4.73
C ALA A 287 -18.01 29.10 5.58
N ARG A 288 -18.16 27.98 6.29
CA ARG A 288 -17.12 27.40 7.14
C ARG A 288 -16.45 26.19 6.49
N ILE A 289 -17.07 25.62 5.48
CA ILE A 289 -16.58 24.42 4.80
C ILE A 289 -15.52 24.83 3.77
N PRO A 290 -14.32 24.24 3.78
CA PRO A 290 -13.31 24.48 2.76
C PRO A 290 -13.84 24.14 1.35
N TYR A 291 -13.38 24.85 0.31
CA TYR A 291 -13.90 24.68 -1.04
C TYR A 291 -13.63 23.31 -1.66
N ASP A 292 -12.51 22.67 -1.34
CA ASP A 292 -12.22 21.30 -1.73
C ASP A 292 -13.25 20.32 -1.15
N ILE A 293 -13.69 20.54 0.08
CA ILE A 293 -14.71 19.72 0.73
C ILE A 293 -16.11 20.03 0.17
N LEU A 294 -16.41 21.31 -0.13
CA LEU A 294 -17.66 21.65 -0.81
C LEU A 294 -17.79 20.95 -2.16
N GLN A 295 -16.67 20.79 -2.87
CA GLN A 295 -16.62 20.09 -4.14
C GLN A 295 -16.88 18.58 -3.97
N GLU A 296 -16.34 17.95 -2.92
CA GLU A 296 -16.63 16.56 -2.56
C GLU A 296 -18.11 16.37 -2.18
N ILE A 297 -18.65 17.28 -1.36
CA ILE A 297 -20.07 17.29 -1.00
C ILE A 297 -20.96 17.42 -2.23
N GLU A 298 -20.64 18.34 -3.16
CA GLU A 298 -21.39 18.53 -4.40
C GLU A 298 -21.35 17.28 -5.30
N GLU A 299 -20.21 16.60 -5.35
CA GLU A 299 -20.09 15.33 -6.06
C GLU A 299 -20.95 14.23 -5.42
N ASP A 300 -20.91 14.08 -4.09
CA ASP A 300 -21.70 13.09 -3.35
C ASP A 300 -23.20 13.28 -3.57
N ILE A 301 -23.69 14.52 -3.45
CA ILE A 301 -25.13 14.81 -3.66
C ILE A 301 -25.54 14.65 -5.13
N TYR A 302 -24.64 14.97 -6.08
CA TYR A 302 -24.87 14.72 -7.51
C TYR A 302 -25.06 13.22 -7.82
N TRP A 303 -24.15 12.39 -7.32
CA TRP A 303 -24.27 10.95 -7.54
C TRP A 303 -25.49 10.35 -6.84
N ALA A 304 -25.87 10.86 -5.67
CA ALA A 304 -27.13 10.48 -5.02
C ALA A 304 -28.33 10.84 -5.88
N HIS A 305 -28.38 12.07 -6.41
CA HIS A 305 -29.46 12.53 -7.30
C HIS A 305 -29.56 11.67 -8.58
N ARG A 306 -28.43 11.36 -9.22
CA ARG A 306 -28.37 10.53 -10.43
C ARG A 306 -28.83 9.11 -10.17
N ARG A 307 -28.51 8.54 -8.99
CA ARG A 307 -28.96 7.20 -8.57
C ARG A 307 -30.47 7.12 -8.50
N PHE A 308 -31.13 8.13 -7.94
CA PHE A 308 -32.60 8.14 -7.82
C PHE A 308 -33.30 8.31 -9.17
N GLY A 309 -32.69 8.94 -10.14
CA GLY A 309 -33.24 9.09 -11.51
C GLY A 309 -33.15 7.82 -12.37
N ARG A 310 -32.19 6.91 -12.08
CA ARG A 310 -31.92 5.71 -12.89
C ARG A 310 -32.69 4.46 -12.45
N THR A 311 -33.23 4.42 -11.24
CA THR A 311 -33.89 3.23 -10.69
C THR A 311 -35.40 3.29 -11.01
N GLU A 312 -35.95 2.19 -11.58
CA GLU A 312 -37.38 2.11 -11.88
C GLU A 312 -38.23 2.31 -10.62
N GLN A 313 -39.08 3.31 -10.64
CA GLN A 313 -39.99 3.65 -9.52
C GLN A 313 -41.03 2.53 -9.24
N SER A 314 -41.31 1.70 -10.21
CA SER A 314 -42.33 0.65 -10.11
C SER A 314 -42.01 -0.47 -9.10
N ALA A 315 -40.76 -0.60 -8.69
CA ALA A 315 -40.33 -1.65 -7.78
C ALA A 315 -40.37 -1.25 -6.28
N ARG A 316 -40.73 0.02 -5.95
CA ARG A 316 -40.69 0.57 -4.60
C ARG A 316 -42.09 0.87 -4.04
N SER A 317 -42.20 0.93 -2.72
CA SER A 317 -43.45 1.38 -2.08
C SER A 317 -43.72 2.85 -2.35
N GLU A 318 -45.00 3.27 -2.39
CA GLU A 318 -45.41 4.68 -2.54
C GLU A 318 -44.75 5.60 -1.50
N ASP A 319 -44.66 5.12 -0.26
CA ASP A 319 -44.06 5.82 0.87
C ASP A 319 -42.58 6.12 0.65
N VAL A 320 -41.80 5.17 0.10
CA VAL A 320 -40.40 5.37 -0.21
C VAL A 320 -40.23 6.32 -1.39
N ASN A 321 -41.11 6.20 -2.42
CA ASN A 321 -41.06 7.11 -3.55
C ASN A 321 -41.34 8.56 -3.14
N ALA A 322 -42.32 8.80 -2.26
CA ALA A 322 -42.59 10.14 -1.70
C ALA A 322 -41.38 10.71 -0.93
N GLU A 323 -40.67 9.88 -0.18
CA GLU A 323 -39.44 10.31 0.53
C GLU A 323 -38.25 10.56 -0.40
N ILE A 324 -38.12 9.76 -1.49
CA ILE A 324 -37.13 10.01 -2.54
C ILE A 324 -37.37 11.36 -3.22
N ASP A 325 -38.64 11.71 -3.53
CA ASP A 325 -38.95 12.99 -4.16
C ASP A 325 -38.57 14.17 -3.25
N LYS A 326 -38.84 14.09 -1.94
CA LYS A 326 -38.36 15.08 -0.96
C LYS A 326 -36.84 15.16 -0.94
N THR A 327 -36.18 14.00 -0.94
CA THR A 327 -34.71 13.95 -0.92
C THR A 327 -34.11 14.55 -2.18
N ARG A 328 -34.68 14.25 -3.35
CA ARG A 328 -34.24 14.88 -4.61
C ARG A 328 -34.40 16.40 -4.57
N ALA A 329 -35.50 16.89 -4.03
CA ALA A 329 -35.70 18.33 -3.86
C ALA A 329 -34.64 18.95 -2.91
N ALA A 330 -34.31 18.27 -1.81
CA ALA A 330 -33.27 18.71 -0.87
C ALA A 330 -31.88 18.71 -1.52
N LEU A 331 -31.55 17.69 -2.33
CA LEU A 331 -30.28 17.61 -3.06
C LEU A 331 -30.15 18.77 -4.05
N VAL A 332 -31.20 19.08 -4.81
CA VAL A 332 -31.21 20.21 -5.75
C VAL A 332 -31.11 21.54 -5.02
N ALA A 333 -31.83 21.73 -3.92
CA ALA A 333 -31.75 22.94 -3.11
C ALA A 333 -30.35 23.14 -2.51
N CYS A 334 -29.71 22.05 -2.06
CA CYS A 334 -28.33 22.09 -1.58
C CYS A 334 -27.37 22.51 -2.69
N ARG A 335 -27.43 21.86 -3.87
CA ARG A 335 -26.64 22.26 -5.06
C ARG A 335 -26.78 23.77 -5.34
N ASP A 336 -28.01 24.27 -5.41
CA ASP A 336 -28.27 25.68 -5.73
C ASP A 336 -27.67 26.58 -4.68
N HIS A 337 -27.79 26.20 -3.41
CA HIS A 337 -27.24 26.98 -2.30
C HIS A 337 -25.70 27.03 -2.31
N LEU A 338 -25.04 25.90 -2.59
CA LEU A 338 -23.57 25.84 -2.72
C LEU A 338 -23.10 26.73 -3.87
N ASN A 339 -23.81 26.75 -5.00
CA ASN A 339 -23.45 27.48 -6.21
C ASN A 339 -23.83 28.97 -6.17
N LEU A 340 -24.44 29.51 -5.10
CA LEU A 340 -24.63 30.95 -4.89
C LEU A 340 -23.30 31.69 -4.66
N ASP A 341 -22.24 30.98 -4.29
CA ASP A 341 -20.93 31.59 -4.09
C ASP A 341 -20.12 31.59 -5.39
N GLU A 342 -20.00 32.76 -6.02
CA GLU A 342 -19.25 32.91 -7.27
C GLU A 342 -17.77 32.54 -7.12
N ARG A 343 -17.18 32.73 -5.93
CA ARG A 343 -15.80 32.33 -5.67
C ARG A 343 -15.67 30.80 -5.64
N TYR A 344 -16.63 30.09 -5.06
CA TYR A 344 -16.67 28.65 -5.10
C TYR A 344 -16.85 28.14 -6.55
N VAL A 345 -17.74 28.76 -7.33
CA VAL A 345 -17.91 28.39 -8.75
C VAL A 345 -16.63 28.62 -9.55
N THR A 346 -15.91 29.74 -9.29
CA THR A 346 -14.60 29.98 -9.89
C THR A 346 -13.58 28.93 -9.45
N TYR A 347 -13.50 28.67 -8.14
CA TYR A 347 -12.61 27.65 -7.58
C TYR A 347 -12.82 26.28 -8.24
N LYS A 348 -14.04 25.75 -8.26
CA LYS A 348 -14.33 24.43 -8.85
C LYS A 348 -14.15 24.36 -10.37
N THR A 349 -14.11 25.50 -11.06
CA THR A 349 -13.76 25.58 -12.48
C THR A 349 -12.25 25.43 -12.67
N LEU A 350 -11.45 26.01 -11.79
CA LEU A 350 -9.99 26.06 -11.88
C LEU A 350 -9.32 24.85 -11.20
N VAL A 351 -9.94 24.25 -10.18
CA VAL A 351 -9.39 23.14 -9.40
C VAL A 351 -10.27 21.93 -9.55
N GLY A 352 -9.65 20.81 -9.90
CA GLY A 352 -10.22 19.55 -9.60
C GLY A 352 -10.85 18.75 -10.67
N PHE A 353 -10.62 17.57 -10.38
CA PHE A 353 -11.09 16.36 -10.99
C PHE A 353 -12.55 16.04 -10.63
N ARG A 354 -12.98 16.33 -9.37
CA ARG A 354 -14.33 16.06 -8.85
C ARG A 354 -15.36 17.15 -9.15
N THR A 355 -15.05 18.06 -10.06
CA THR A 355 -15.96 19.16 -10.40
C THR A 355 -17.26 18.64 -11.01
N VAL A 356 -18.37 19.07 -10.44
CA VAL A 356 -19.71 18.92 -11.02
C VAL A 356 -20.27 20.30 -11.37
N PHE A 357 -20.66 20.47 -12.61
CA PHE A 357 -21.35 21.69 -13.04
C PHE A 357 -22.86 21.55 -12.89
N VAL A 358 -23.56 22.66 -12.68
CA VAL A 358 -25.02 22.67 -12.49
C VAL A 358 -25.74 22.03 -13.69
N GLU A 359 -25.22 22.25 -14.88
CA GLU A 359 -25.77 21.74 -16.15
C GLU A 359 -25.77 20.19 -16.23
N GLU A 360 -24.83 19.53 -15.52
CA GLU A 360 -24.73 18.06 -15.48
C GLU A 360 -25.90 17.40 -14.73
N TRP A 361 -26.63 18.15 -13.92
CA TRP A 361 -27.72 17.63 -13.11
C TRP A 361 -28.96 17.28 -13.94
N ASP A 362 -29.21 18.08 -14.99
CA ASP A 362 -30.40 17.94 -15.82
C ASP A 362 -30.20 17.03 -17.04
N GLN A 363 -28.94 16.89 -17.47
CA GLN A 363 -28.59 16.10 -18.65
C GLN A 363 -27.25 15.36 -18.47
N GLU A 364 -27.07 14.29 -19.20
CA GLU A 364 -25.77 13.61 -19.28
C GLU A 364 -24.87 14.38 -20.26
N ILE A 365 -23.73 14.86 -19.73
CA ILE A 365 -22.75 15.61 -20.51
C ILE A 365 -21.52 14.72 -20.74
N GLU A 366 -21.11 14.59 -21.99
CA GLU A 366 -19.89 13.88 -22.34
C GLU A 366 -18.66 14.61 -21.78
N ILE A 367 -17.60 13.85 -21.44
CA ILE A 367 -16.37 14.41 -20.86
C ILE A 367 -15.77 15.52 -21.72
N ALA A 368 -15.80 15.36 -23.06
CA ALA A 368 -15.29 16.36 -24.00
C ALA A 368 -16.07 17.68 -23.93
N ASP A 369 -17.40 17.61 -23.82
CA ASP A 369 -18.26 18.79 -23.71
C ASP A 369 -18.09 19.48 -22.35
N LYS A 370 -17.94 18.72 -21.29
CA LYS A 370 -17.61 19.22 -19.95
C LYS A 370 -16.28 20.00 -19.95
N GLU A 371 -15.23 19.44 -20.55
CA GLU A 371 -13.94 20.12 -20.67
C GLU A 371 -14.01 21.35 -21.58
N LYS A 372 -14.83 21.36 -22.60
CA LYS A 372 -15.10 22.54 -23.41
C LYS A 372 -15.82 23.63 -22.60
N MET A 373 -16.89 23.28 -21.89
CA MET A 373 -17.58 24.22 -20.99
C MET A 373 -16.63 24.85 -19.96
N ARG A 374 -15.76 24.03 -19.36
CA ARG A 374 -14.72 24.48 -18.45
C ARG A 374 -13.76 25.45 -19.13
N GLY A 375 -13.32 25.11 -20.34
CA GLY A 375 -12.45 25.95 -21.15
C GLY A 375 -13.08 27.33 -21.46
N ASP A 376 -14.35 27.37 -21.89
CA ASP A 376 -15.09 28.60 -22.20
C ASP A 376 -15.24 29.52 -20.96
N ARG A 377 -15.50 28.92 -19.77
CA ARG A 377 -15.51 29.65 -18.50
C ARG A 377 -14.13 30.19 -18.15
N MET A 378 -13.08 29.42 -18.31
CA MET A 378 -11.71 29.86 -18.05
C MET A 378 -11.29 31.01 -18.97
N GLU A 379 -11.70 30.99 -20.24
CA GLU A 379 -11.48 32.12 -21.18
C GLU A 379 -12.17 33.38 -20.68
N THR A 380 -13.43 33.28 -20.22
CA THR A 380 -14.18 34.38 -19.64
C THR A 380 -13.45 34.93 -18.40
N TYR A 381 -13.01 34.09 -17.49
CA TYR A 381 -12.26 34.51 -16.31
C TYR A 381 -10.92 35.15 -16.67
N ALA A 382 -10.18 34.60 -17.59
CA ALA A 382 -8.88 35.11 -18.02
C ALA A 382 -8.99 36.53 -18.64
N ALA A 383 -10.09 36.82 -19.32
CA ALA A 383 -10.39 38.17 -19.86
C ALA A 383 -10.66 39.23 -18.78
N THR A 384 -11.03 38.83 -17.57
CA THR A 384 -11.27 39.74 -16.44
C THR A 384 -10.03 40.01 -15.60
N VAL A 385 -8.91 39.29 -15.83
CA VAL A 385 -7.65 39.56 -15.13
C VAL A 385 -7.06 40.87 -15.63
N GLY A 386 -6.91 41.82 -14.73
CA GLY A 386 -6.41 43.14 -15.08
C GLY A 386 -5.91 43.90 -13.84
N PRO A 387 -5.41 45.16 -14.00
CA PRO A 387 -4.85 45.91 -12.89
C PRO A 387 -5.86 46.12 -11.75
N GLU A 388 -7.14 46.40 -12.08
CA GLU A 388 -8.21 46.69 -11.11
C GLU A 388 -8.70 45.42 -10.40
N THR A 389 -8.52 44.23 -10.99
CA THR A 389 -8.98 42.97 -10.46
C THR A 389 -7.81 42.12 -9.92
N ARG A 390 -6.62 42.64 -9.91
CA ARG A 390 -5.39 41.96 -9.53
C ARG A 390 -5.48 41.29 -8.15
N ASP A 391 -5.90 42.02 -7.13
CA ASP A 391 -5.98 41.54 -5.76
C ASP A 391 -7.06 40.46 -5.57
N TYR A 392 -8.19 40.61 -6.28
CA TYR A 392 -9.20 39.55 -6.34
C TYR A 392 -8.61 38.26 -6.90
N TRP A 393 -7.96 38.34 -8.06
CA TRP A 393 -7.39 37.17 -8.70
C TRP A 393 -6.22 36.57 -7.92
N LEU A 394 -5.38 37.40 -7.30
CA LEU A 394 -4.34 36.89 -6.39
C LEU A 394 -4.97 36.08 -5.25
N SER A 395 -6.04 36.56 -4.64
CA SER A 395 -6.73 35.86 -3.55
C SER A 395 -7.36 34.53 -4.02
N VAL A 396 -8.03 34.51 -5.18
CA VAL A 396 -8.65 33.29 -5.74
C VAL A 396 -7.58 32.27 -6.13
N ILE A 397 -6.54 32.71 -6.83
CA ILE A 397 -5.45 31.86 -7.31
C ILE A 397 -4.68 31.26 -6.11
N SER A 398 -4.39 32.07 -5.08
CA SER A 398 -3.73 31.58 -3.86
C SER A 398 -4.58 30.49 -3.19
N GLN A 399 -5.87 30.69 -3.06
CA GLN A 399 -6.79 29.70 -2.51
C GLN A 399 -6.82 28.40 -3.34
N CYS A 400 -6.83 28.49 -4.68
CA CYS A 400 -6.71 27.33 -5.55
C CYS A 400 -5.36 26.60 -5.37
N ALA A 401 -4.28 27.40 -5.22
CA ALA A 401 -2.93 26.86 -5.05
C ALA A 401 -2.70 26.24 -3.66
N GLU A 402 -3.44 26.61 -2.63
CA GLU A 402 -3.38 26.01 -1.28
C GLU A 402 -4.09 24.65 -1.19
N THR A 403 -4.85 24.26 -2.21
CA THR A 403 -5.51 22.93 -2.23
C THR A 403 -4.48 21.82 -2.10
N GLU A 404 -4.64 20.95 -1.10
CA GLU A 404 -3.82 19.76 -0.92
C GLU A 404 -4.42 18.59 -1.71
N SER A 405 -3.67 18.04 -2.65
CA SER A 405 -4.08 16.87 -3.41
C SER A 405 -2.88 16.20 -4.06
N ASP A 406 -2.84 14.89 -4.03
CA ASP A 406 -1.92 13.98 -4.73
C ASP A 406 -2.51 13.46 -6.05
N ASP A 407 -3.76 13.80 -6.37
CA ASP A 407 -4.38 13.46 -7.65
C ASP A 407 -3.85 14.38 -8.76
N LEU A 408 -3.18 13.77 -9.73
CA LEU A 408 -2.60 14.45 -10.90
C LEU A 408 -3.65 15.22 -11.74
N ALA A 409 -4.92 14.88 -11.64
CA ALA A 409 -6.00 15.55 -12.35
C ALA A 409 -6.52 16.83 -11.66
N THR A 410 -6.05 17.14 -10.45
CA THR A 410 -6.52 18.29 -9.66
C THR A 410 -6.13 19.63 -10.28
N PHE A 411 -4.89 19.78 -10.73
CA PHE A 411 -4.33 21.09 -11.15
C PHE A 411 -4.20 21.35 -12.66
N PRO A 412 -4.45 20.42 -13.59
CA PRO A 412 -4.36 20.72 -15.02
C PRO A 412 -5.24 21.89 -15.47
N PRO A 413 -6.48 22.10 -14.95
CA PRO A 413 -7.27 23.28 -15.27
C PRO A 413 -6.60 24.59 -14.81
N LEU A 414 -6.07 24.60 -13.59
CA LEU A 414 -5.37 25.76 -13.03
C LEU A 414 -4.10 26.09 -13.85
N THR A 415 -3.33 25.06 -14.21
CA THR A 415 -2.16 25.22 -15.09
C THR A 415 -2.55 25.82 -16.44
N ARG A 416 -3.63 25.36 -17.08
CA ARG A 416 -4.14 25.93 -18.34
C ARG A 416 -4.56 27.39 -18.17
N PHE A 417 -5.22 27.73 -17.05
CA PHE A 417 -5.56 29.09 -16.72
C PHE A 417 -4.31 29.97 -16.57
N PHE A 418 -3.29 29.52 -15.85
CA PHE A 418 -2.01 30.25 -15.72
C PHE A 418 -1.36 30.51 -17.07
N ASN A 419 -1.28 29.49 -17.93
CA ASN A 419 -0.77 29.66 -19.28
C ASN A 419 -1.55 30.71 -20.07
N ARG A 420 -2.86 30.79 -19.87
CA ARG A 420 -3.73 31.74 -20.58
C ARG A 420 -3.52 33.15 -20.10
N ILE A 421 -3.57 33.41 -18.79
CA ILE A 421 -3.37 34.77 -18.24
C ILE A 421 -1.93 35.25 -18.49
N SER A 422 -0.93 34.38 -18.50
CA SER A 422 0.46 34.73 -18.83
C SER A 422 0.59 35.30 -20.25
N ARG A 423 -0.21 34.80 -21.19
CA ARG A 423 -0.25 35.34 -22.57
C ARG A 423 -1.04 36.64 -22.68
N LEU A 424 -2.14 36.77 -21.96
CA LEU A 424 -3.03 37.94 -22.06
C LEU A 424 -2.53 39.12 -21.23
N GLN A 425 -2.03 38.88 -20.02
CA GLN A 425 -1.67 39.92 -19.03
C GLN A 425 -0.31 39.55 -18.39
N PRO A 426 0.78 39.52 -19.13
CA PRO A 426 2.06 38.91 -18.69
C PRO A 426 2.64 39.63 -17.47
N THR A 427 2.60 40.97 -17.39
CA THR A 427 3.14 41.74 -16.28
C THR A 427 2.35 41.54 -15.00
N ILE A 428 1.00 41.49 -15.10
CA ILE A 428 0.13 41.26 -13.94
C ILE A 428 0.29 39.83 -13.45
N THR A 429 0.42 38.88 -14.39
CA THR A 429 0.61 37.46 -14.07
C THR A 429 1.94 37.21 -13.35
N LEU A 430 3.00 37.88 -13.78
CA LEU A 430 4.29 37.82 -13.10
C LEU A 430 4.19 38.39 -11.68
N ASP A 431 3.52 39.51 -11.51
CA ASP A 431 3.31 40.10 -10.19
C ASP A 431 2.47 39.21 -9.28
N ILE A 432 1.41 38.55 -9.78
CA ILE A 432 0.64 37.51 -9.04
C ILE A 432 1.55 36.37 -8.58
N LEU A 433 2.38 35.83 -9.48
CA LEU A 433 3.30 34.73 -9.12
C LEU A 433 4.25 35.16 -7.99
N LEU A 434 4.83 36.35 -8.09
CA LEU A 434 5.80 36.85 -7.12
C LEU A 434 5.17 37.22 -5.77
N SER A 435 3.88 37.61 -5.76
CA SER A 435 3.13 37.99 -4.56
C SER A 435 2.41 36.84 -3.86
N GLY A 436 2.19 35.72 -4.54
CA GLY A 436 1.32 34.63 -4.07
C GLY A 436 1.93 33.67 -3.04
N GLY A 437 3.18 33.87 -2.61
CA GLY A 437 3.82 33.05 -1.56
C GLY A 437 4.14 31.61 -1.99
N LYS A 438 4.52 30.78 -1.00
CA LYS A 438 4.99 29.40 -1.25
C LYS A 438 4.01 28.50 -2.01
N ALA A 439 2.71 28.65 -1.76
CA ALA A 439 1.71 27.83 -2.44
C ALA A 439 1.71 28.03 -3.96
N LEU A 440 2.04 29.25 -4.42
CA LEU A 440 2.09 29.58 -5.83
C LEU A 440 3.44 29.24 -6.48
N GLU A 441 4.52 29.17 -5.71
CA GLU A 441 5.86 28.85 -6.22
C GLU A 441 5.89 27.52 -6.96
N ARG A 442 5.18 26.51 -6.48
CA ARG A 442 5.09 25.18 -7.15
C ARG A 442 4.54 25.23 -8.58
N PHE A 443 3.84 26.32 -8.93
CA PHE A 443 3.31 26.53 -10.27
C PHE A 443 4.23 27.38 -11.18
N ALA A 444 5.39 27.81 -10.71
CA ALA A 444 6.40 28.50 -11.53
C ALA A 444 6.64 27.81 -12.90
N PRO A 445 6.64 26.47 -13.00
CA PRO A 445 6.71 25.74 -14.26
C PRO A 445 5.57 26.06 -15.25
N SER A 446 4.43 26.52 -14.78
CA SER A 446 3.28 26.90 -15.62
C SER A 446 3.31 28.35 -16.07
N PHE A 447 4.10 29.20 -15.40
CA PHE A 447 4.21 30.61 -15.69
C PHE A 447 5.44 30.94 -16.53
N PHE A 448 6.66 30.64 -16.07
CA PHE A 448 7.91 31.10 -16.67
C PHE A 448 8.09 30.71 -18.14
N PRO A 449 7.84 29.47 -18.57
CA PRO A 449 8.03 29.09 -19.96
C PRO A 449 7.18 29.93 -20.92
N VAL A 450 5.96 30.31 -20.48
CA VAL A 450 5.06 31.15 -21.27
C VAL A 450 5.47 32.62 -21.20
N LEU A 451 5.80 33.16 -20.02
CA LEU A 451 6.22 34.55 -19.83
C LEU A 451 7.46 34.89 -20.65
N LEU A 452 8.39 33.94 -20.78
CA LEU A 452 9.61 34.11 -21.61
C LEU A 452 9.31 34.31 -23.10
N SER A 453 8.12 33.95 -23.57
CA SER A 453 7.67 34.16 -24.96
C SER A 453 6.82 35.44 -25.13
N THR A 454 6.70 36.28 -24.09
CA THR A 454 5.85 37.50 -24.07
C THR A 454 6.69 38.78 -23.93
N ALA A 455 5.97 39.93 -23.87
CA ALA A 455 6.62 41.21 -23.60
C ALA A 455 7.23 41.33 -22.19
N ALA A 456 6.86 40.47 -21.23
CA ALA A 456 7.43 40.43 -19.87
C ALA A 456 8.71 39.58 -19.78
N ARG A 457 9.34 39.19 -20.89
CA ARG A 457 10.53 38.31 -20.93
C ARG A 457 11.66 38.78 -20.00
N GLU A 458 12.05 40.05 -20.12
CA GLU A 458 13.19 40.57 -19.34
C GLU A 458 12.89 40.56 -17.83
N ASP A 459 11.66 40.91 -17.45
CA ASP A 459 11.21 40.88 -16.06
C ASP A 459 11.11 39.44 -15.54
N ALA A 460 10.64 38.51 -16.36
CA ALA A 460 10.61 37.09 -16.03
C ALA A 460 12.01 36.51 -15.83
N LEU A 461 12.97 36.85 -16.70
CA LEU A 461 14.38 36.46 -16.54
C LEU A 461 14.99 37.06 -15.26
N ALA A 462 14.70 38.33 -14.96
CA ALA A 462 15.14 38.97 -13.72
C ALA A 462 14.57 38.26 -12.48
N ALA A 463 13.27 37.92 -12.52
CA ALA A 463 12.60 37.16 -11.47
C ALA A 463 13.22 35.75 -11.27
N MET A 464 13.47 35.02 -12.36
CA MET A 464 14.13 33.70 -12.31
C MET A 464 15.54 33.80 -11.73
N ASN A 465 16.34 34.82 -12.11
CA ASN A 465 17.67 35.05 -11.57
C ASN A 465 17.68 35.42 -10.08
N SER A 466 16.62 36.10 -9.61
CA SER A 466 16.46 36.47 -8.20
C SER A 466 15.66 35.44 -7.39
N TRP A 467 15.28 34.31 -8.00
CA TRP A 467 14.47 33.28 -7.33
C TRP A 467 15.18 32.65 -6.14
N LEU A 468 16.45 32.38 -6.31
CA LEU A 468 17.32 31.77 -5.28
C LEU A 468 17.99 32.87 -4.44
N PRO A 469 18.26 32.64 -3.16
CA PRO A 469 18.07 31.41 -2.40
C PRO A 469 16.72 31.25 -1.70
N ASP A 470 15.85 32.25 -1.77
CA ASP A 470 14.70 32.38 -0.86
C ASP A 470 13.44 31.59 -1.26
N ARG A 471 13.40 31.09 -2.49
CA ARG A 471 12.25 30.40 -3.07
C ARG A 471 12.58 28.97 -3.48
N ASP A 472 11.53 28.19 -3.80
CA ASP A 472 11.64 26.80 -4.18
C ASP A 472 12.50 26.58 -5.44
N ALA A 473 13.68 26.01 -5.23
CA ALA A 473 14.63 25.68 -6.28
C ALA A 473 14.14 24.52 -7.17
N GLY A 474 13.36 23.60 -6.63
CA GLY A 474 12.76 22.50 -7.39
C GLY A 474 11.81 23.02 -8.46
N SER A 475 10.91 23.93 -8.11
CA SER A 475 9.99 24.57 -9.05
C SER A 475 10.74 25.36 -10.14
N LEU A 476 11.81 26.07 -9.79
CA LEU A 476 12.66 26.72 -10.79
C LEU A 476 13.33 25.70 -11.71
N GLY A 477 13.89 24.63 -11.17
CA GLY A 477 14.50 23.54 -11.96
C GLY A 477 13.51 22.93 -12.96
N ARG A 478 12.28 22.72 -12.52
CA ARG A 478 11.19 22.22 -13.36
C ARG A 478 10.78 23.26 -14.44
N ALA A 479 10.72 24.54 -14.10
CA ALA A 479 10.46 25.60 -15.07
C ALA A 479 11.55 25.64 -16.13
N LEU A 480 12.83 25.57 -15.74
CA LEU A 480 13.97 25.50 -16.64
C LEU A 480 13.93 24.30 -17.57
N PHE A 481 13.50 23.13 -17.04
CA PHE A 481 13.27 21.95 -17.87
C PHE A 481 12.21 22.19 -18.96
N LEU A 482 11.13 22.92 -18.65
CA LEU A 482 10.02 23.17 -19.60
C LEU A 482 10.29 24.30 -20.59
N CYS A 483 11.24 25.19 -20.33
CA CYS A 483 11.61 26.24 -21.26
C CYS A 483 12.09 25.65 -22.61
N GLU A 484 11.75 26.32 -23.72
CA GLU A 484 12.26 25.94 -25.04
C GLU A 484 13.72 26.38 -25.23
N GLU A 485 14.05 27.53 -24.69
CA GLU A 485 15.39 28.10 -24.76
C GLU A 485 16.30 27.50 -23.69
N PRO A 486 17.53 27.08 -24.06
CA PRO A 486 18.48 26.56 -23.12
C PRO A 486 19.10 27.67 -22.26
N LEU A 487 18.52 27.98 -21.10
CA LEU A 487 19.02 28.99 -20.16
C LEU A 487 20.22 28.41 -19.38
N THR A 488 21.32 28.12 -20.09
CA THR A 488 22.49 27.35 -19.58
C THR A 488 23.11 27.94 -18.32
N ASN A 489 23.26 29.28 -18.25
CA ASN A 489 23.83 29.92 -17.06
C ASN A 489 22.93 29.76 -15.84
N LEU A 490 21.62 29.92 -15.99
CA LEU A 490 20.66 29.79 -14.91
C LEU A 490 20.54 28.33 -14.45
N ILE A 491 20.58 27.38 -15.38
CA ILE A 491 20.63 25.94 -15.06
C ILE A 491 21.89 25.64 -14.24
N ALA A 492 23.05 26.19 -14.62
CA ALA A 492 24.31 25.98 -13.91
C ALA A 492 24.30 26.61 -12.51
N GLN A 493 23.76 27.82 -12.33
CA GLN A 493 23.63 28.48 -11.04
C GLN A 493 22.66 27.73 -10.11
N THR A 494 21.49 27.37 -10.61
CA THR A 494 20.50 26.59 -9.86
C THR A 494 21.09 25.25 -9.45
N GLY A 495 21.78 24.58 -10.38
CA GLY A 495 22.45 23.32 -10.12
C GLY A 495 23.49 23.42 -9.01
N ALA A 496 24.36 24.44 -9.07
CA ALA A 496 25.36 24.63 -8.02
C ALA A 496 24.75 24.81 -6.63
N GLN A 497 23.63 25.53 -6.52
CA GLN A 497 22.94 25.77 -5.26
C GLN A 497 22.27 24.50 -4.72
N VAL A 498 21.44 23.82 -5.51
CA VAL A 498 20.70 22.63 -5.04
C VAL A 498 21.66 21.48 -4.65
N ILE A 499 22.81 21.39 -5.33
CA ILE A 499 23.88 20.44 -5.00
C ILE A 499 24.52 20.81 -3.66
N ALA A 500 24.86 22.08 -3.46
CA ALA A 500 25.49 22.57 -2.23
C ALA A 500 24.58 22.42 -1.00
N THR A 501 23.27 22.63 -1.17
CA THR A 501 22.27 22.48 -0.11
C THR A 501 21.76 21.05 0.04
N LYS A 502 22.15 20.13 -0.84
CA LYS A 502 21.65 18.75 -0.90
C LYS A 502 20.12 18.66 -0.99
N ASP A 503 19.51 19.59 -1.72
CA ASP A 503 18.09 19.61 -1.97
C ASP A 503 17.73 18.48 -2.96
N ILE A 504 17.05 17.46 -2.45
CA ILE A 504 16.68 16.25 -3.23
C ILE A 504 15.77 16.63 -4.41
N VAL A 505 14.75 17.46 -4.18
CA VAL A 505 13.79 17.84 -5.22
C VAL A 505 14.46 18.75 -6.24
N GLY A 506 15.24 19.72 -5.77
CA GLY A 506 16.01 20.59 -6.63
C GLY A 506 17.02 19.84 -7.50
N CYS A 507 17.77 18.89 -6.92
CA CYS A 507 18.72 18.04 -7.65
C CYS A 507 18.01 17.17 -8.71
N TYR A 508 16.86 16.63 -8.38
CA TYR A 508 16.06 15.83 -9.31
C TYR A 508 15.59 16.66 -10.51
N GLU A 509 14.98 17.81 -10.27
CA GLU A 509 14.43 18.66 -11.34
C GLU A 509 15.52 19.31 -12.20
N ILE A 510 16.61 19.77 -11.58
CA ILE A 510 17.72 20.38 -12.35
C ILE A 510 18.50 19.36 -13.18
N ALA A 511 18.55 18.10 -12.74
CA ALA A 511 19.13 17.02 -13.53
C ALA A 511 18.34 16.79 -14.82
N HIS A 512 17.00 16.91 -14.78
CA HIS A 512 16.15 16.85 -15.98
C HIS A 512 16.42 18.04 -16.92
N ALA A 513 16.53 19.26 -16.39
CA ALA A 513 16.86 20.43 -17.19
C ALA A 513 18.25 20.28 -17.85
N ALA A 514 19.23 19.82 -17.09
CA ALA A 514 20.59 19.59 -17.60
C ALA A 514 20.63 18.47 -18.66
N LEU A 515 19.83 17.42 -18.52
CA LEU A 515 19.73 16.36 -19.55
C LEU A 515 19.07 16.90 -20.82
N ARG A 516 17.95 17.63 -20.69
CA ARG A 516 17.22 18.20 -21.83
C ARG A 516 18.05 19.21 -22.63
N HIS A 517 18.68 20.15 -21.94
CA HIS A 517 19.38 21.27 -22.55
C HIS A 517 20.88 21.06 -22.72
N GLY A 518 21.42 19.99 -22.10
CA GLY A 518 22.81 19.62 -22.23
C GLY A 518 23.18 19.12 -23.61
N THR A 519 24.40 19.44 -24.03
CA THR A 519 25.04 18.96 -25.26
C THR A 519 26.52 18.64 -24.97
N CYS A 520 27.21 18.03 -25.91
CA CYS A 520 28.64 17.81 -25.77
C CYS A 520 29.46 19.14 -25.68
N GLU A 521 28.85 20.26 -26.13
CA GLU A 521 29.54 21.56 -26.23
C GLU A 521 29.35 22.43 -25.00
N ASN A 522 28.16 22.38 -24.34
CA ASN A 522 27.79 23.31 -23.25
C ASN A 522 28.09 22.85 -21.83
N SER A 523 28.82 21.78 -21.66
CA SER A 523 29.28 21.25 -20.36
C SER A 523 28.21 20.92 -19.29
N LEU A 524 26.91 21.18 -19.50
CA LEU A 524 25.84 20.95 -18.50
C LEU A 524 25.80 19.50 -17.99
N TRP A 525 26.13 18.53 -18.84
CA TRP A 525 26.19 17.13 -18.40
C TRP A 525 27.30 16.88 -17.37
N ALA A 526 28.44 17.53 -17.53
CA ALA A 526 29.57 17.37 -16.64
C ALA A 526 29.41 18.23 -15.37
N THR A 527 28.92 19.47 -15.52
CA THR A 527 28.90 20.46 -14.43
C THR A 527 27.64 20.45 -13.59
N VAL A 528 26.53 19.93 -14.11
CA VAL A 528 25.22 19.90 -13.41
C VAL A 528 24.67 18.48 -13.31
N LEU A 529 24.49 17.77 -14.45
CA LEU A 529 23.84 16.46 -14.43
C LEU A 529 24.63 15.45 -13.59
N THR A 530 25.92 15.30 -13.85
CA THR A 530 26.75 14.33 -13.10
C THR A 530 26.81 14.62 -11.61
N PRO A 531 27.09 15.86 -11.14
CA PRO A 531 27.08 16.18 -9.71
C PRO A 531 25.70 16.02 -9.06
N ALA A 532 24.60 16.42 -9.74
CA ALA A 532 23.25 16.25 -9.21
C ALA A 532 22.90 14.76 -9.01
N LEU A 533 23.23 13.89 -10.02
CA LEU A 533 23.03 12.44 -9.90
C LEU A 533 23.88 11.84 -8.77
N THR A 534 25.12 12.31 -8.61
CA THR A 534 26.00 11.88 -7.52
C THR A 534 25.40 12.25 -6.16
N THR A 535 24.92 13.50 -6.00
CA THR A 535 24.27 13.96 -4.77
C THR A 535 23.02 13.15 -4.44
N LEU A 536 22.15 12.91 -5.45
CA LEU A 536 20.96 12.05 -5.26
C LEU A 536 21.35 10.64 -4.81
N THR A 537 22.42 10.09 -5.39
CA THR A 537 22.92 8.75 -5.04
C THR A 537 23.48 8.70 -3.61
N GLU A 538 24.25 9.73 -3.20
CA GLU A 538 24.77 9.87 -1.82
C GLU A 538 23.64 9.95 -0.79
N LEU A 539 22.53 10.59 -1.16
CA LEU A 539 21.33 10.69 -0.32
C LEU A 539 20.42 9.44 -0.41
N GLY A 540 20.86 8.40 -1.15
CA GLY A 540 20.09 7.17 -1.31
C GLY A 540 18.84 7.30 -2.21
N ASN A 541 18.70 8.43 -2.93
CA ASN A 541 17.53 8.69 -3.77
C ASN A 541 17.76 8.22 -5.21
N GLY A 542 17.02 7.18 -5.61
CA GLY A 542 17.04 6.62 -6.98
C GLY A 542 15.90 7.11 -7.88
N ALA A 543 15.20 8.17 -7.51
CA ALA A 543 14.01 8.62 -8.26
C ALA A 543 14.32 9.04 -9.71
N PHE A 544 15.49 9.60 -9.98
CA PHE A 544 15.87 10.01 -11.34
C PHE A 544 15.93 8.82 -12.30
N ALA A 545 16.47 7.69 -11.86
CA ALA A 545 16.52 6.46 -12.66
C ALA A 545 15.11 5.95 -13.06
N ALA A 546 14.11 6.16 -12.17
CA ALA A 546 12.71 5.79 -12.39
C ALA A 546 11.90 6.81 -13.20
N SER A 547 12.47 7.99 -13.48
CA SER A 547 11.71 9.09 -14.11
C SER A 547 11.18 8.70 -15.50
N TYR A 548 9.88 8.89 -15.70
CA TYR A 548 9.24 8.73 -17.01
C TYR A 548 9.68 9.82 -18.02
N LEU A 549 10.25 10.94 -17.53
CA LEU A 549 10.82 11.98 -18.37
C LEU A 549 12.09 11.52 -19.12
N LEU A 550 12.66 10.37 -18.73
CA LEU A 550 13.71 9.68 -19.50
C LEU A 550 13.12 8.74 -20.56
N GLY A 551 11.94 9.04 -21.11
CA GLY A 551 11.30 8.27 -22.16
C GLY A 551 11.93 8.43 -23.53
N ASP A 552 11.25 7.91 -24.56
CA ASP A 552 11.73 7.75 -25.93
C ASP A 552 12.30 9.03 -26.56
N GLU A 553 11.82 10.20 -26.15
CA GLU A 553 12.31 11.51 -26.63
C GLU A 553 13.78 11.79 -26.23
N HIS A 554 14.26 11.17 -25.15
CA HIS A 554 15.59 11.41 -24.62
C HIS A 554 16.59 10.28 -24.93
N GLU A 555 16.13 9.20 -25.58
CA GLU A 555 16.99 8.09 -26.01
C GLU A 555 18.23 8.52 -26.78
N PRO A 556 18.14 9.39 -27.82
CA PRO A 556 19.30 9.81 -28.54
C PRO A 556 20.34 10.51 -27.66
N LYS A 557 19.89 11.22 -26.64
CA LYS A 557 20.77 11.93 -25.71
C LYS A 557 21.46 11.00 -24.72
N LEU A 558 20.78 9.97 -24.22
CA LEU A 558 21.40 8.95 -23.35
C LEU A 558 22.58 8.28 -24.04
N ALA A 559 22.45 8.01 -25.35
CA ALA A 559 23.53 7.43 -26.14
C ALA A 559 24.74 8.37 -26.38
N LEU A 560 24.58 9.68 -26.15
CA LEU A 560 25.62 10.70 -26.33
C LEU A 560 26.28 11.09 -24.99
N LEU A 561 25.77 10.66 -23.86
CA LEU A 561 26.28 11.03 -22.54
C LEU A 561 27.75 10.60 -22.37
N PRO A 562 28.59 11.43 -21.76
CA PRO A 562 29.94 11.04 -21.34
C PRO A 562 29.91 9.82 -20.41
N GLU A 563 30.93 8.99 -20.46
CA GLU A 563 31.04 7.78 -19.64
C GLU A 563 30.91 8.06 -18.15
N THR A 564 31.48 9.18 -17.68
CA THR A 564 31.37 9.64 -16.28
C THR A 564 29.93 9.93 -15.89
N THR A 565 29.14 10.52 -16.77
CA THR A 565 27.72 10.81 -16.55
C THR A 565 26.90 9.52 -16.57
N VAL A 566 27.20 8.61 -17.53
CA VAL A 566 26.56 7.29 -17.59
C VAL A 566 26.84 6.51 -16.30
N LYS A 567 28.06 6.54 -15.78
CA LYS A 567 28.41 5.91 -14.51
C LYS A 567 27.61 6.48 -13.34
N ALA A 568 27.51 7.82 -13.23
CA ALA A 568 26.69 8.46 -12.19
C ALA A 568 25.20 8.09 -12.30
N LEU A 569 24.68 8.00 -13.52
CA LEU A 569 23.31 7.52 -13.79
C LEU A 569 23.13 6.08 -13.34
N LEU A 570 24.03 5.18 -13.70
CA LEU A 570 23.98 3.77 -13.31
C LEU A 570 24.14 3.59 -11.79
N ASP A 571 24.97 4.40 -11.12
CA ASP A 571 25.06 4.42 -9.66
C ASP A 571 23.74 4.85 -9.00
N ASN A 572 22.96 5.75 -9.65
CA ASN A 572 21.62 6.10 -9.20
C ASN A 572 20.62 4.93 -9.34
N PHE A 573 20.75 4.09 -10.37
CA PHE A 573 19.96 2.84 -10.46
C PHE A 573 20.22 1.87 -9.30
N VAL A 574 21.41 1.90 -8.69
CA VAL A 574 21.71 1.09 -7.49
C VAL A 574 20.86 1.53 -6.29
N CYS A 575 20.40 2.78 -6.24
CA CYS A 575 19.54 3.27 -5.16
C CYS A 575 18.09 2.78 -5.26
N ARG A 576 17.64 2.32 -6.41
CA ARG A 576 16.29 1.76 -6.61
C ARG A 576 16.13 0.43 -5.86
N SER A 577 15.06 0.26 -5.11
CA SER A 577 14.74 -1.02 -4.48
C SER A 577 14.40 -2.10 -5.51
N GLN A 578 13.77 -1.72 -6.62
CA GLN A 578 13.37 -2.60 -7.72
C GLN A 578 13.70 -1.95 -9.05
N LEU A 579 13.94 -2.78 -10.07
CA LEU A 579 14.05 -2.37 -11.47
C LEU A 579 12.79 -2.84 -12.21
N GLY A 580 11.99 -1.89 -12.70
CA GLY A 580 10.79 -2.18 -13.45
C GLY A 580 11.00 -2.01 -14.98
N TYR A 581 9.90 -2.12 -15.72
CA TYR A 581 9.89 -2.00 -17.19
C TYR A 581 10.58 -0.73 -17.70
N ALA A 582 10.25 0.43 -17.10
CA ALA A 582 10.79 1.72 -17.55
C ALA A 582 12.30 1.84 -17.30
N GLU A 583 12.79 1.32 -16.18
CA GLU A 583 14.21 1.28 -15.86
C GLU A 583 14.98 0.35 -16.81
N GLU A 584 14.48 -0.85 -17.04
CA GLU A 584 15.11 -1.82 -17.94
C GLU A 584 15.16 -1.29 -19.39
N LYS A 585 14.09 -0.65 -19.86
CA LYS A 585 14.06 -0.03 -21.19
C LYS A 585 15.23 0.94 -21.37
N LYS A 586 15.46 1.83 -20.40
CA LYS A 586 16.58 2.79 -20.41
C LYS A 586 17.95 2.10 -20.45
N LEU A 587 18.13 1.08 -19.60
CA LEU A 587 19.34 0.27 -19.56
C LEU A 587 19.60 -0.40 -20.92
N THR A 588 18.56 -0.87 -21.58
CA THR A 588 18.64 -1.54 -22.90
C THR A 588 19.25 -0.60 -23.97
N TYR A 589 18.99 0.71 -23.89
CA TYR A 589 19.60 1.70 -24.79
C TYR A 589 21.08 1.91 -24.54
N LEU A 590 21.53 1.74 -23.29
CA LEU A 590 22.93 1.95 -22.90
C LEU A 590 23.80 0.71 -23.21
N VAL A 591 23.21 -0.50 -23.29
CA VAL A 591 23.96 -1.76 -23.54
C VAL A 591 24.94 -1.66 -24.72
N PRO A 592 24.57 -1.14 -25.92
CA PRO A 592 25.46 -1.20 -27.08
C PRO A 592 26.82 -0.50 -26.89
N ARG A 593 26.90 0.47 -25.99
CA ARG A 593 28.12 1.25 -25.73
C ARG A 593 28.69 1.05 -24.34
N HIS A 594 27.88 0.64 -23.36
CA HIS A 594 28.23 0.65 -21.94
C HIS A 594 27.90 -0.65 -21.22
N GLU A 595 27.93 -1.80 -21.95
CA GLU A 595 27.60 -3.12 -21.36
C GLU A 595 28.41 -3.41 -20.09
N ALA A 596 29.72 -3.12 -20.10
CA ALA A 596 30.59 -3.35 -18.94
C ALA A 596 30.16 -2.55 -17.70
N LEU A 597 29.70 -1.30 -17.91
CA LEU A 597 29.20 -0.45 -16.80
C LEU A 597 27.84 -0.96 -16.27
N ILE A 598 26.98 -1.46 -17.14
CA ILE A 598 25.69 -2.05 -16.73
C ILE A 598 25.94 -3.31 -15.90
N TRP A 599 26.85 -4.18 -16.32
CA TRP A 599 27.26 -5.32 -15.49
C TRP A 599 27.81 -4.90 -14.13
N ALA A 600 28.68 -3.89 -14.09
CA ALA A 600 29.20 -3.37 -12.83
C ALA A 600 28.10 -2.80 -11.93
N MET A 601 27.07 -2.17 -12.50
CA MET A 601 25.88 -1.70 -11.75
C MET A 601 25.09 -2.89 -11.18
N LEU A 602 24.84 -3.94 -11.96
CA LEU A 602 24.13 -5.14 -11.52
C LEU A 602 24.90 -5.86 -10.39
N GLU A 603 26.22 -5.95 -10.52
CA GLU A 603 27.10 -6.48 -9.46
C GLU A 603 27.03 -5.67 -8.17
N LYS A 604 27.01 -4.33 -8.27
CA LYS A 604 26.78 -3.45 -7.10
C LYS A 604 25.42 -3.66 -6.48
N ARG A 605 24.38 -3.90 -7.27
CA ARG A 605 23.05 -4.22 -6.75
C ARG A 605 23.04 -5.55 -5.99
N LEU A 606 23.71 -6.57 -6.52
CA LEU A 606 23.88 -7.85 -5.82
C LEU A 606 24.59 -7.66 -4.47
N ALA A 607 25.71 -6.92 -4.47
CA ALA A 607 26.45 -6.63 -3.24
C ALA A 607 25.60 -5.87 -2.22
N LYS A 608 24.82 -4.88 -2.66
CA LYS A 608 23.92 -4.11 -1.79
C LYS A 608 22.81 -4.99 -1.21
N ALA A 609 22.21 -5.86 -2.02
CA ALA A 609 21.18 -6.80 -1.56
C ALA A 609 21.71 -7.73 -0.46
N ALA A 610 22.96 -8.19 -0.58
CA ALA A 610 23.59 -9.06 0.41
C ALA A 610 23.77 -8.41 1.79
N THR A 611 23.81 -7.05 1.85
CA THR A 611 23.95 -6.29 3.10
C THR A 611 22.60 -5.83 3.68
N LYS A 612 21.50 -6.02 2.95
CA LYS A 612 20.18 -5.58 3.37
C LYS A 612 19.45 -6.66 4.17
N HIS A 613 18.64 -6.25 5.12
CA HIS A 613 17.73 -7.15 5.82
C HIS A 613 16.54 -7.49 4.93
N HIS A 614 15.94 -8.66 5.13
CA HIS A 614 14.79 -9.15 4.36
C HIS A 614 13.59 -8.17 4.35
N GLU A 615 13.47 -7.35 5.38
CA GLU A 615 12.42 -6.33 5.52
C GLU A 615 12.56 -5.16 4.54
N ASP A 616 13.76 -4.88 4.06
CA ASP A 616 14.04 -3.74 3.17
C ASP A 616 13.49 -3.90 1.74
N ARG A 617 12.95 -5.07 1.41
CA ARG A 617 12.38 -5.41 0.08
C ARG A 617 13.26 -4.97 -1.10
N TYR A 618 14.60 -5.02 -0.92
CA TYR A 618 15.53 -4.65 -1.97
C TYR A 618 15.80 -5.84 -2.91
N GLU A 619 15.40 -5.69 -4.17
CA GLU A 619 15.59 -6.70 -5.20
C GLU A 619 16.84 -6.38 -6.03
N ALA A 620 17.86 -7.23 -5.94
CA ALA A 620 19.10 -7.04 -6.71
C ALA A 620 18.84 -7.07 -8.22
N VAL A 621 17.93 -7.94 -8.65
CA VAL A 621 17.57 -8.17 -10.06
C VAL A 621 16.05 -8.19 -10.20
N PRO A 622 15.50 -7.82 -11.36
CA PRO A 622 14.08 -7.85 -11.60
C PRO A 622 13.47 -9.24 -11.32
N GLU A 623 12.31 -9.25 -10.70
CA GLU A 623 11.52 -10.47 -10.55
C GLU A 623 11.07 -10.98 -11.93
N THR A 624 10.68 -10.05 -12.82
CA THR A 624 10.34 -10.32 -14.22
C THR A 624 11.15 -9.39 -15.11
N TRP A 625 11.86 -9.97 -16.06
CA TRP A 625 12.64 -9.20 -17.04
C TRP A 625 11.77 -8.73 -18.21
N HIS A 626 12.10 -7.56 -18.76
CA HIS A 626 11.35 -6.91 -19.84
C HIS A 626 12.20 -6.66 -21.12
N GLY A 627 13.28 -7.42 -21.29
CA GLY A 627 14.08 -7.41 -22.50
C GLY A 627 15.54 -7.06 -22.34
N LEU A 628 15.97 -6.50 -21.20
CA LEU A 628 17.38 -6.23 -20.92
C LEU A 628 18.20 -7.53 -20.89
N GLU A 629 17.64 -8.61 -20.32
CA GLU A 629 18.25 -9.91 -20.25
C GLU A 629 18.66 -10.43 -21.63
N LYS A 630 17.83 -10.21 -22.67
CA LYS A 630 18.10 -10.64 -24.06
C LYS A 630 19.35 -9.99 -24.66
N LYS A 631 19.68 -8.80 -24.17
CA LYS A 631 20.88 -8.07 -24.61
C LYS A 631 22.14 -8.50 -23.83
N LEU A 632 21.97 -8.93 -22.57
CA LEU A 632 23.07 -9.30 -21.68
C LEU A 632 23.41 -10.80 -21.70
N ARG A 633 22.45 -11.67 -22.05
CA ARG A 633 22.61 -13.15 -22.02
C ARG A 633 23.26 -13.77 -23.29
N THR A 634 24.16 -13.03 -23.93
CA THR A 634 24.74 -13.47 -25.21
C THR A 634 25.60 -14.75 -25.12
N ASN A 635 26.19 -15.02 -23.95
CA ASN A 635 27.00 -16.22 -23.70
C ASN A 635 26.81 -16.76 -22.28
N VAL A 636 26.14 -17.90 -22.16
CA VAL A 636 25.85 -18.56 -20.87
C VAL A 636 27.12 -18.86 -20.06
N VAL A 637 28.17 -19.37 -20.72
CA VAL A 637 29.44 -19.70 -20.06
C VAL A 637 30.11 -18.47 -19.48
N ALA A 638 30.12 -17.36 -20.25
CA ALA A 638 30.68 -16.09 -19.80
C ALA A 638 29.90 -15.50 -18.62
N VAL A 639 28.55 -15.52 -18.67
CA VAL A 639 27.69 -15.06 -17.57
C VAL A 639 27.89 -15.93 -16.33
N TYR A 640 27.94 -17.23 -16.48
CA TYR A 640 28.18 -18.17 -15.38
C TYR A 640 29.52 -17.88 -14.70
N ARG A 641 30.62 -17.81 -15.46
CA ARG A 641 31.96 -17.55 -14.93
C ARG A 641 32.07 -16.17 -14.29
N ARG A 642 31.44 -15.18 -14.87
CA ARG A 642 31.39 -13.84 -14.30
C ARG A 642 30.74 -13.81 -12.91
N LEU A 643 29.57 -14.41 -12.80
CA LEU A 643 28.81 -14.39 -11.53
C LEU A 643 29.41 -15.35 -10.49
N SER A 644 29.88 -16.53 -10.89
CA SER A 644 30.55 -17.48 -9.97
C SER A 644 31.81 -16.88 -9.33
N SER A 645 32.52 -16.02 -10.05
CA SER A 645 33.77 -15.38 -9.58
C SER A 645 33.57 -14.18 -8.65
N LEU A 646 32.32 -13.71 -8.44
CA LEU A 646 32.07 -12.59 -7.53
C LEU A 646 32.43 -12.98 -6.09
N ALA A 647 33.19 -12.09 -5.43
CA ALA A 647 33.61 -12.28 -4.05
C ALA A 647 32.49 -11.98 -3.04
N ASP A 648 32.72 -12.35 -1.78
CA ASP A 648 31.91 -11.91 -0.65
C ASP A 648 31.74 -10.39 -0.65
N PRO A 649 30.57 -9.85 -0.16
CA PRO A 649 29.53 -10.55 0.60
C PRO A 649 28.44 -11.24 -0.24
N VAL A 650 28.52 -11.30 -1.57
CA VAL A 650 27.45 -11.86 -2.42
C VAL A 650 27.37 -13.37 -2.25
N ARG A 651 26.25 -13.86 -1.74
CA ARG A 651 26.01 -15.30 -1.52
C ARG A 651 25.83 -16.05 -2.83
N ASN A 652 26.28 -17.28 -2.88
CA ASN A 652 26.10 -18.13 -4.08
C ASN A 652 24.63 -18.29 -4.49
N TRP A 653 23.72 -18.33 -3.53
CA TRP A 653 22.28 -18.33 -3.78
C TRP A 653 21.80 -17.12 -4.61
N ASP A 654 22.24 -15.90 -4.26
CA ASP A 654 21.83 -14.67 -4.95
C ASP A 654 22.41 -14.61 -6.37
N LYS A 655 23.67 -15.08 -6.55
CA LYS A 655 24.32 -15.20 -7.87
C LYS A 655 23.59 -16.22 -8.76
N ALA A 656 23.23 -17.36 -8.17
CA ALA A 656 22.53 -18.44 -8.86
C ALA A 656 21.12 -18.01 -9.27
N LYS A 657 20.38 -17.35 -8.36
CA LYS A 657 19.06 -16.76 -8.62
C LYS A 657 19.14 -15.76 -9.78
N PHE A 658 20.20 -14.96 -9.85
CA PHE A 658 20.39 -14.01 -10.94
C PHE A 658 20.48 -14.74 -12.30
N ILE A 659 21.31 -15.78 -12.41
CA ILE A 659 21.44 -16.57 -13.65
C ILE A 659 20.09 -17.20 -14.02
N ALA A 660 19.44 -17.84 -13.06
CA ALA A 660 18.15 -18.49 -13.31
C ALA A 660 17.07 -17.50 -13.80
N LYS A 661 17.02 -16.31 -13.20
CA LYS A 661 16.09 -15.25 -13.65
C LYS A 661 16.41 -14.73 -15.05
N MET A 662 17.70 -14.63 -15.45
CA MET A 662 18.06 -14.29 -16.83
C MET A 662 17.64 -15.34 -17.86
N TYR A 663 17.66 -16.61 -17.49
CA TYR A 663 17.36 -17.75 -18.36
C TYR A 663 16.11 -18.52 -17.94
N GLN A 664 15.11 -17.82 -17.36
CA GLN A 664 13.90 -18.41 -16.78
C GLN A 664 13.14 -19.38 -17.72
N ASP A 665 13.21 -19.15 -19.03
CA ASP A 665 12.57 -20.02 -20.03
C ASP A 665 13.28 -21.37 -20.21
N CYS A 666 14.46 -21.58 -19.58
CA CYS A 666 15.26 -22.79 -19.68
C CYS A 666 15.46 -23.26 -21.14
N GLU A 667 15.84 -22.31 -22.02
CA GLU A 667 16.01 -22.56 -23.46
C GLU A 667 17.14 -23.55 -23.75
N ASP A 668 17.12 -24.17 -24.92
CA ASP A 668 18.15 -25.13 -25.34
C ASP A 668 19.55 -24.51 -25.36
N THR A 669 19.67 -23.21 -25.63
CA THR A 669 20.92 -22.44 -25.55
C THR A 669 21.48 -22.39 -24.15
N PHE A 670 20.62 -22.25 -23.14
CA PHE A 670 21.01 -22.29 -21.73
C PHE A 670 21.50 -23.68 -21.33
N ILE A 671 20.76 -24.73 -21.70
CA ILE A 671 21.12 -26.11 -21.40
C ILE A 671 22.47 -26.44 -22.06
N ALA A 672 22.66 -26.11 -23.34
CA ALA A 672 23.93 -26.32 -24.05
C ALA A 672 25.09 -25.58 -23.37
N GLY A 673 24.86 -24.32 -22.94
CA GLY A 673 25.84 -23.52 -22.23
C GLY A 673 26.23 -24.14 -20.89
N MET A 674 25.26 -24.58 -20.10
CA MET A 674 25.51 -25.25 -18.81
C MET A 674 26.22 -26.59 -18.99
N LEU A 675 25.89 -27.36 -20.04
CA LEU A 675 26.63 -28.55 -20.39
C LEU A 675 28.11 -28.27 -20.72
N ASN A 676 28.37 -27.18 -21.44
CA ASN A 676 29.73 -26.74 -21.74
C ASN A 676 30.49 -26.38 -20.46
N VAL A 677 29.87 -25.62 -19.55
CA VAL A 677 30.43 -25.27 -18.23
C VAL A 677 30.86 -26.55 -17.48
N VAL A 678 29.95 -27.53 -17.37
CA VAL A 678 30.23 -28.77 -16.64
C VAL A 678 31.32 -29.58 -17.31
N ARG A 679 31.40 -29.59 -18.64
CA ARG A 679 32.42 -30.33 -19.41
C ARG A 679 33.80 -29.67 -19.36
N GLU A 680 33.85 -28.34 -19.42
CA GLU A 680 35.11 -27.60 -19.45
C GLU A 680 35.72 -27.45 -18.04
N ASP A 681 34.90 -27.13 -17.04
CA ASP A 681 35.36 -26.86 -15.67
C ASP A 681 35.24 -28.07 -14.75
N GLY A 682 34.64 -29.18 -15.23
CA GLY A 682 34.58 -30.46 -14.56
C GLY A 682 33.90 -30.41 -13.18
N ALA A 683 34.50 -31.13 -12.24
CA ALA A 683 33.98 -31.26 -10.87
C ALA A 683 33.89 -29.93 -10.13
N GLU A 684 34.71 -28.92 -10.48
CA GLU A 684 34.73 -27.59 -9.83
C GLU A 684 33.48 -26.80 -10.12
N ALA A 685 32.86 -27.01 -11.30
CA ALA A 685 31.62 -26.29 -11.67
C ALA A 685 30.39 -26.84 -10.88
N VAL A 686 30.39 -28.10 -10.45
CA VAL A 686 29.20 -28.81 -9.95
C VAL A 686 28.51 -28.09 -8.77
N PRO A 687 29.21 -27.60 -7.72
CA PRO A 687 28.54 -26.98 -6.57
C PRO A 687 27.71 -25.74 -6.95
N PHE A 688 28.27 -24.85 -7.78
CA PHE A 688 27.55 -23.62 -8.18
C PHE A 688 26.52 -23.89 -9.29
N ALA A 689 26.78 -24.86 -10.18
CA ALA A 689 25.79 -25.33 -11.15
C ALA A 689 24.54 -25.91 -10.46
N CYS A 690 24.72 -26.69 -9.38
CA CYS A 690 23.57 -27.14 -8.57
C CYS A 690 22.76 -25.98 -7.99
N GLU A 691 23.42 -24.96 -7.43
CA GLU A 691 22.71 -23.77 -6.92
C GLU A 691 21.90 -23.07 -8.03
N VAL A 692 22.44 -22.93 -9.24
CA VAL A 692 21.73 -22.34 -10.38
C VAL A 692 20.52 -23.20 -10.79
N LEU A 693 20.72 -24.52 -10.93
CA LEU A 693 19.68 -25.39 -11.45
C LEU A 693 18.54 -25.64 -10.45
N ARG A 694 18.76 -25.48 -9.14
CA ARG A 694 17.69 -25.54 -8.11
C ARG A 694 16.59 -24.49 -8.34
N HIS A 695 16.89 -23.36 -8.95
CA HIS A 695 15.90 -22.33 -9.24
C HIS A 695 14.96 -22.67 -10.41
N PHE A 696 15.14 -23.80 -11.05
CA PHE A 696 14.24 -24.30 -12.10
C PHE A 696 13.24 -25.35 -11.60
N ASP A 697 13.08 -25.49 -10.28
CA ASP A 697 12.05 -26.32 -9.63
C ASP A 697 12.02 -27.77 -10.13
N GLY A 698 13.21 -28.34 -10.38
CA GLY A 698 13.33 -29.68 -10.89
C GLY A 698 12.74 -29.91 -12.28
N ASN A 699 12.73 -28.90 -13.12
CA ASN A 699 12.27 -28.99 -14.51
C ASN A 699 13.04 -30.05 -15.26
N PRO A 700 12.41 -31.02 -15.94
CA PRO A 700 13.09 -32.11 -16.67
C PRO A 700 14.09 -31.63 -17.74
N ARG A 701 13.95 -30.40 -18.25
CA ARG A 701 14.91 -29.82 -19.22
C ARG A 701 16.33 -29.70 -18.64
N VAL A 702 16.49 -29.54 -17.34
CA VAL A 702 17.82 -29.44 -16.70
C VAL A 702 18.46 -30.82 -16.46
N PHE A 703 17.74 -31.94 -16.60
CA PHE A 703 18.24 -33.28 -16.32
C PHE A 703 19.47 -33.67 -17.16
N PRO A 704 19.62 -33.32 -18.44
CA PRO A 704 20.86 -33.57 -19.15
C PRO A 704 22.10 -32.94 -18.50
N VAL A 705 21.95 -31.75 -17.90
CA VAL A 705 23.03 -31.08 -17.16
C VAL A 705 23.30 -31.84 -15.85
N CYS A 706 22.26 -32.24 -15.12
CA CYS A 706 22.39 -33.07 -13.91
C CYS A 706 23.10 -34.41 -14.22
N GLN A 707 22.78 -35.03 -15.33
CA GLN A 707 23.44 -36.24 -15.79
C GLN A 707 24.94 -36.03 -16.04
N ALA A 708 25.29 -34.95 -16.77
CA ALA A 708 26.69 -34.59 -17.01
C ALA A 708 27.43 -34.27 -15.69
N MET A 709 26.78 -33.65 -14.73
CA MET A 709 27.35 -33.43 -13.39
C MET A 709 27.64 -34.74 -12.65
N VAL A 710 26.76 -35.74 -12.73
CA VAL A 710 27.00 -37.07 -12.15
C VAL A 710 28.21 -37.74 -12.79
N GLU A 711 28.43 -37.59 -14.10
CA GLU A 711 29.60 -38.17 -14.81
C GLU A 711 30.93 -37.61 -14.29
N VAL A 712 31.01 -36.27 -14.07
CA VAL A 712 32.25 -35.58 -13.68
C VAL A 712 32.42 -35.50 -12.15
N ALA A 713 31.35 -35.62 -11.39
CA ALA A 713 31.38 -35.50 -9.94
C ALA A 713 32.29 -36.51 -9.29
N PRO A 714 33.07 -36.15 -8.23
CA PRO A 714 33.75 -37.10 -7.39
C PRO A 714 32.72 -38.01 -6.66
N GLU A 715 33.14 -39.21 -6.24
CA GLU A 715 32.29 -40.07 -5.39
C GLU A 715 32.24 -39.52 -3.95
N ASN A 716 31.70 -38.32 -3.81
CA ASN A 716 31.50 -37.58 -2.56
C ASN A 716 30.01 -37.47 -2.28
N GLU A 717 29.58 -37.90 -1.10
CA GLU A 717 28.17 -37.89 -0.68
C GLU A 717 27.54 -36.50 -0.75
N ASP A 718 28.27 -35.44 -0.36
CA ASP A 718 27.78 -34.05 -0.41
C ASP A 718 27.45 -33.58 -1.82
N VAL A 719 28.29 -33.89 -2.80
CA VAL A 719 28.09 -33.51 -4.20
C VAL A 719 26.92 -34.28 -4.81
N VAL A 720 26.85 -35.57 -4.53
CA VAL A 720 25.73 -36.41 -4.96
C VAL A 720 24.42 -35.92 -4.36
N PHE A 721 24.41 -35.55 -3.08
CA PHE A 721 23.26 -35.00 -2.39
C PHE A 721 22.78 -33.70 -3.05
N ARG A 722 23.70 -32.80 -3.41
CA ARG A 722 23.34 -31.51 -4.10
C ARG A 722 22.69 -31.77 -5.46
N ILE A 723 23.18 -32.70 -6.25
CA ILE A 723 22.60 -33.07 -7.55
C ILE A 723 21.20 -33.67 -7.36
N ARG A 724 21.02 -34.54 -6.36
CA ARG A 724 19.70 -35.10 -6.00
C ARG A 724 18.73 -33.99 -5.63
N ALA A 725 19.15 -33.00 -4.80
CA ALA A 725 18.34 -31.89 -4.38
C ALA A 725 17.82 -31.05 -5.57
N VAL A 726 18.64 -30.88 -6.63
CA VAL A 726 18.18 -30.19 -7.88
C VAL A 726 17.02 -30.95 -8.54
N ILE A 727 17.13 -32.25 -8.64
CA ILE A 727 16.13 -33.08 -9.31
C ILE A 727 14.89 -33.26 -8.44
N GLU A 728 15.06 -33.39 -7.11
CA GLU A 728 13.99 -33.60 -6.14
C GLU A 728 13.10 -32.37 -5.98
N GLU A 729 13.61 -31.18 -6.26
CA GLU A 729 12.83 -29.96 -6.17
C GLU A 729 11.54 -30.05 -7.00
N THR A 730 10.39 -29.71 -6.39
CA THR A 730 9.08 -29.92 -7.03
C THR A 730 8.36 -28.62 -7.38
N GLY A 731 8.93 -27.47 -6.98
CA GLY A 731 8.24 -26.19 -7.09
C GLY A 731 6.93 -26.17 -6.29
N VAL A 732 5.96 -25.40 -6.76
CA VAL A 732 4.64 -25.30 -6.13
C VAL A 732 3.79 -26.50 -6.50
N THR A 733 3.46 -27.33 -5.50
CA THR A 733 2.55 -28.46 -5.64
C THR A 733 1.18 -28.13 -5.05
N THR A 734 0.10 -28.54 -5.70
CA THR A 734 -1.28 -28.29 -5.27
C THR A 734 -1.94 -29.55 -4.71
N GLY A 735 -2.74 -29.38 -3.66
CA GLY A 735 -3.46 -30.45 -2.99
C GLY A 735 -2.59 -31.29 -2.05
N GLU A 736 -3.24 -32.10 -1.23
CA GLU A 736 -2.60 -32.88 -0.15
C GLU A 736 -1.60 -33.95 -0.61
N PHE A 737 -1.76 -34.42 -1.84
CA PHE A 737 -0.94 -35.45 -2.46
C PHE A 737 -0.04 -34.95 -3.59
N GLY A 738 -0.06 -33.63 -3.87
CA GLY A 738 0.67 -33.05 -5.00
C GLY A 738 2.18 -33.31 -4.95
N ARG A 739 2.81 -33.22 -3.76
CA ARG A 739 4.21 -33.52 -3.59
C ARG A 739 4.54 -35.01 -3.83
N ALA A 740 3.69 -35.93 -3.36
CA ALA A 740 3.86 -37.34 -3.60
C ALA A 740 3.81 -37.67 -5.10
N GLN A 741 2.81 -37.11 -5.82
CA GLN A 741 2.67 -37.30 -7.27
C GLN A 741 3.87 -36.73 -8.04
N ALA A 742 4.40 -35.58 -7.62
CA ALA A 742 5.57 -34.98 -8.24
C ALA A 742 6.82 -35.87 -8.08
N LEU A 743 7.06 -36.44 -6.89
CA LEU A 743 8.19 -37.34 -6.64
C LEU A 743 8.09 -38.65 -7.46
N GLU A 744 6.90 -39.23 -7.52
CA GLU A 744 6.64 -40.40 -8.36
C GLU A 744 6.89 -40.14 -9.84
N ALA A 745 6.44 -38.96 -10.34
CA ALA A 745 6.68 -38.57 -11.73
C ALA A 745 8.19 -38.44 -12.03
N LYS A 746 8.99 -37.94 -11.09
CA LYS A 746 10.45 -37.83 -11.23
C LYS A 746 11.13 -39.17 -11.25
N ALA A 747 10.68 -40.12 -10.42
CA ALA A 747 11.19 -41.50 -10.47
C ALA A 747 11.01 -42.11 -11.87
N VAL A 748 9.84 -41.91 -12.50
CA VAL A 748 9.57 -42.35 -13.88
C VAL A 748 10.50 -41.66 -14.89
N GLN A 749 10.73 -40.36 -14.76
CA GLN A 749 11.59 -39.59 -15.68
C GLN A 749 13.07 -40.03 -15.62
N LEU A 750 13.52 -40.56 -14.50
CA LEU A 750 14.89 -41.04 -14.31
C LEU A 750 15.09 -42.47 -14.78
N GLN A 751 14.06 -43.25 -15.10
CA GLN A 751 14.19 -44.65 -15.55
C GLN A 751 15.18 -44.84 -16.73
N PRO A 752 15.23 -43.95 -17.77
CA PRO A 752 16.21 -44.12 -18.85
C PRO A 752 17.65 -44.04 -18.39
N TRP A 753 17.97 -43.46 -17.23
CA TRP A 753 19.34 -43.35 -16.71
C TRP A 753 19.86 -44.71 -16.16
N VAL A 754 18.98 -45.64 -15.84
CA VAL A 754 19.34 -46.96 -15.36
C VAL A 754 20.08 -47.78 -16.44
N GLU A 755 19.82 -47.48 -17.73
CA GLU A 755 20.44 -48.11 -18.89
C GLU A 755 21.57 -47.27 -19.51
N HIS A 756 21.99 -46.19 -18.84
CA HIS A 756 23.02 -45.31 -19.35
C HIS A 756 24.38 -46.02 -19.48
N GLN A 757 25.21 -45.61 -20.45
CA GLN A 757 26.51 -46.22 -20.71
C GLN A 757 27.51 -46.04 -19.53
N ASN A 758 27.43 -44.94 -18.78
CA ASN A 758 28.30 -44.64 -17.67
C ASN A 758 27.79 -45.33 -16.37
N PRO A 759 28.62 -46.24 -15.74
CA PRO A 759 28.22 -46.95 -14.53
C PRO A 759 27.90 -46.04 -13.33
N LYS A 760 28.51 -44.86 -13.24
CA LYS A 760 28.21 -43.87 -12.18
C LYS A 760 26.75 -43.36 -12.30
N VAL A 761 26.32 -43.07 -13.51
CA VAL A 761 24.96 -42.62 -13.79
C VAL A 761 23.96 -43.73 -13.49
N GLN A 762 24.26 -44.97 -13.91
CA GLN A 762 23.40 -46.13 -13.59
C GLN A 762 23.22 -46.31 -12.08
N ARG A 763 24.33 -46.27 -11.32
CA ARG A 763 24.29 -46.45 -9.86
C ARG A 763 23.50 -45.33 -9.20
N PHE A 764 23.77 -44.09 -9.59
CA PHE A 764 23.02 -42.89 -9.11
C PHE A 764 21.53 -43.06 -9.34
N ALA A 765 21.11 -43.40 -10.56
CA ALA A 765 19.71 -43.54 -10.93
C ALA A 765 19.00 -44.62 -10.11
N ARG A 766 19.59 -45.84 -9.99
CA ARG A 766 18.98 -46.95 -9.24
C ARG A 766 18.72 -46.58 -7.77
N ILE A 767 19.72 -45.97 -7.11
CA ILE A 767 19.59 -45.57 -5.71
C ILE A 767 18.57 -44.46 -5.56
N PHE A 768 18.63 -43.46 -6.43
CA PHE A 768 17.79 -42.26 -6.28
C PHE A 768 16.33 -42.50 -6.67
N ILE A 769 16.05 -43.41 -7.63
CA ILE A 769 14.67 -43.81 -7.97
C ILE A 769 14.03 -44.52 -6.76
N ASP A 770 14.75 -45.47 -6.13
CA ASP A 770 14.27 -46.15 -4.91
C ASP A 770 13.97 -45.16 -3.77
N ASP A 771 14.82 -44.12 -3.58
CA ASP A 771 14.63 -43.09 -2.58
C ASP A 771 13.43 -42.19 -2.90
N LEU A 772 13.22 -41.81 -4.19
CA LEU A 772 12.07 -41.03 -4.63
C LEU A 772 10.76 -41.79 -4.46
N GLU A 773 10.71 -43.05 -4.80
CA GLU A 773 9.54 -43.93 -4.61
C GLU A 773 9.17 -44.06 -3.14
N LYS A 774 10.16 -44.29 -2.25
CA LYS A 774 9.95 -44.33 -0.78
C LYS A 774 9.43 -43.01 -0.27
N SER A 775 10.05 -41.88 -0.66
CA SER A 775 9.65 -40.55 -0.26
C SER A 775 8.24 -40.24 -0.75
N GLY A 776 7.87 -40.61 -1.97
CA GLY A 776 6.52 -40.51 -2.52
C GLY A 776 5.48 -41.25 -1.69
N LEU A 777 5.77 -42.49 -1.30
CA LEU A 777 4.91 -43.30 -0.43
C LEU A 777 4.73 -42.66 0.96
N ASP A 778 5.81 -42.14 1.55
CA ASP A 778 5.79 -41.50 2.87
C ASP A 778 4.98 -40.17 2.81
N GLU A 779 5.12 -39.34 1.76
CA GLU A 779 4.31 -38.15 1.58
C GLU A 779 2.83 -38.46 1.35
N ARG A 780 2.49 -39.58 0.66
CA ARG A 780 1.10 -40.05 0.56
C ARG A 780 0.53 -40.40 1.94
N ARG A 781 1.28 -41.08 2.77
CA ARG A 781 0.85 -41.44 4.14
C ARG A 781 0.65 -40.18 4.99
N ARG A 782 1.59 -39.23 4.95
CA ARG A 782 1.50 -37.97 5.66
C ARG A 782 0.30 -37.13 5.19
N GLY A 783 0.07 -37.07 3.87
CA GLY A 783 -1.11 -36.39 3.30
C GLY A 783 -2.41 -37.01 3.80
N ALA A 784 -2.54 -38.30 3.78
CA ALA A 784 -3.71 -38.99 4.30
C ALA A 784 -3.92 -38.77 5.81
N GLN A 785 -2.84 -38.79 6.61
CA GLN A 785 -2.89 -38.51 8.05
C GLN A 785 -3.32 -37.09 8.34
N ARG A 786 -2.74 -36.08 7.63
CA ARG A 786 -3.12 -34.66 7.79
C ARG A 786 -4.58 -34.41 7.43
N ARG A 787 -5.09 -35.08 6.39
CA ARG A 787 -6.49 -35.00 6.02
C ARG A 787 -7.41 -35.58 7.10
N GLU A 788 -7.02 -36.72 7.65
CA GLU A 788 -7.79 -37.38 8.71
C GLU A 788 -7.78 -36.60 10.02
N ILE A 789 -6.63 -36.02 10.39
CA ILE A 789 -6.53 -35.15 11.57
C ILE A 789 -7.44 -33.92 11.39
N ARG A 790 -7.32 -33.19 10.27
CA ARG A 790 -8.17 -32.01 10.00
C ARG A 790 -9.66 -32.34 10.01
N LYS A 791 -10.04 -33.48 9.49
CA LYS A 791 -11.42 -33.93 9.49
C LYS A 791 -11.91 -34.19 10.92
N ARG A 792 -11.10 -34.87 11.73
CA ARG A 792 -11.40 -35.14 13.14
C ARG A 792 -11.48 -33.85 13.97
N ASP A 793 -10.52 -32.94 13.79
CA ASP A 793 -10.51 -31.64 14.49
C ASP A 793 -11.73 -30.78 14.14
N PHE A 794 -12.30 -30.97 12.94
CA PHE A 794 -13.54 -30.30 12.55
C PHE A 794 -14.80 -30.97 13.11
N ASP A 795 -14.85 -32.33 13.06
CA ASP A 795 -16.01 -33.10 13.49
C ASP A 795 -16.13 -33.19 15.03
N ASP A 796 -15.04 -32.98 15.77
CA ASP A 796 -14.96 -33.05 17.24
C ASP A 796 -14.09 -31.88 17.75
N PRO A 797 -14.62 -30.65 17.68
CA PRO A 797 -13.96 -29.49 18.28
C PRO A 797 -14.10 -29.58 19.81
N GLU A 798 -13.03 -30.09 20.48
CA GLU A 798 -12.89 -29.98 21.95
C GLU A 798 -12.76 -28.53 22.42
#